data_07165ec8bba3706eb495999d8787afd5
#
_entry.id   07165ec8bba3706eb495999d8787afd5
#
_cell.length_a   1.000
_cell.length_b   1.000
_cell.length_c   1.000
_cell.angle_alpha   90.00
_cell.angle_beta   90.00
_cell.angle_gamma   90.00
#
_symmetry.space_group_name_H-M   'P 1'
#
loop_
_entity.id
_entity.type
_entity.pdbx_description
1 polymer ?
#
loop_
_entity_poly.entity_id
_entity_poly.type
_entity_poly.pdbx_seq_one_letter_code
_entity_poly.pdbx_strand_id
1 'polypeptide(L)'
;MSSVPVQQPSDSTEFTVEAVERALQQLYYDPDMTQKNVAQKWLSQAQASPQAWLFCWALLRPDKVPEIQFFGASTLHAKITRHWTDLPAEQHESLRSQLIAEVGRFSCGPKMVLTRLCVALASLILHNLLDSWTTAVPDLLRAFQGGEGSVEVDVRHQALLEVLVVLPEELQIRKLPAERRAHLQRALAQEWSSLCPILRQILRKETTAGQVKERVLRCLSSWLALDVDLGESEGLLQDSFTLLKERELFDTAVETLVSAISQCDCQRFVDSLLKMMPQVLALQEPLKKSVQDRDMETCHGICRIAVALGETHCRTLLEQVDQWQGFQALVSMILSCTGMPGHYPVDETSSSLTLTFWYTLQDDIMSLDTEKQTLYLQVYRPVYFQLVEVLLHKARFPSDQEFTSWSSDDKEQFRTYRVDISDTLMCVYELLGPELLRNLYDKLGVLLTDTTHSSSWQDIEALLYGFQSIAETVDVSYSDVIPGLIGLIPLITATNVQLAETIMLTIGSLAEWLADHSIMLAGALRLVLQALSNADLSVSTVSTLKRICRECRHHLRPHANDILTASQEVLVKQIHKTTQIMWLMQALGYLLSSLPDEEILGKLLSLLSPHIQQLERLANETPSPASKLSTLHILGLISSIFSTLDLNTQREGQEDSRNSHFQPHANPVVVVLQQVFPLIQTLLSKWLKETEVVTAACAVFEKSLKTLIRDFAPLVGQLCELIGQLFSSYPQACALDLTRQLVHVFACEKEHFPPIAALLELVTSITMAIFQHGAQDHPDVADSFMQLHTQVMKRKPDVYLTGGLDIKVVFYCGILSFKFPETPTVKSTCLLFTELISHCEDLPEVREVLQEDGLLLLQTLLESIGGQSRGLLEHQSEVMFSVSRYCPTLLSLQLRDALQPPGFPSALLTPEQKEHFCQQVLREQLSKWKMRDVIKEFSLLCQGLPGVEYAASY
;
A
#
# COMPACT_ATOMS: atom_id res chain seq x y z
N MET A 1 18.93 -27.13 -45.70
CA MET A 1 20.33 -26.85 -45.50
C MET A 1 20.68 -27.14 -44.09
N SER A 2 21.66 -27.92 -43.82
CA SER A 2 21.98 -28.74 -42.67
C SER A 2 22.11 -27.95 -41.37
N SER A 3 21.34 -28.35 -40.38
CA SER A 3 21.47 -27.98 -38.96
C SER A 3 22.73 -28.63 -38.38
N VAL A 4 23.69 -27.81 -37.95
CA VAL A 4 24.84 -28.24 -37.18
C VAL A 4 24.34 -28.53 -35.75
N PRO A 5 24.63 -29.70 -35.16
CA PRO A 5 24.22 -29.99 -33.77
C PRO A 5 25.06 -29.18 -32.79
N VAL A 6 24.37 -28.45 -31.91
CA VAL A 6 24.95 -27.78 -30.75
C VAL A 6 25.55 -28.84 -29.84
N GLN A 7 26.86 -28.87 -29.72
CA GLN A 7 27.56 -29.64 -28.69
C GLN A 7 27.24 -29.03 -27.31
N GLN A 8 26.63 -29.83 -26.43
CA GLN A 8 26.56 -29.54 -25.02
C GLN A 8 27.97 -29.45 -24.44
N PRO A 9 28.31 -28.41 -23.67
CA PRO A 9 29.64 -28.32 -23.05
C PRO A 9 29.82 -29.43 -22.01
N SER A 10 30.89 -30.22 -22.18
CA SER A 10 31.40 -31.22 -21.25
C SER A 10 31.82 -30.55 -19.93
N ASP A 11 31.68 -31.24 -18.83
CA ASP A 11 31.88 -30.92 -17.40
C ASP A 11 33.32 -30.46 -16.98
N SER A 12 33.87 -29.48 -17.65
CA SER A 12 34.96 -28.63 -17.15
C SER A 12 34.79 -27.24 -17.72
N THR A 13 33.89 -26.44 -17.14
CA THR A 13 33.66 -25.06 -17.58
C THR A 13 34.82 -24.18 -17.15
N GLU A 14 35.80 -24.04 -18.01
CA GLU A 14 36.82 -23.02 -17.92
C GLU A 14 36.22 -21.66 -18.30
N PHE A 15 35.99 -20.75 -17.34
CA PHE A 15 35.47 -19.40 -17.58
C PHE A 15 36.61 -18.50 -18.11
N THR A 16 36.89 -18.63 -19.42
CA THR A 16 37.91 -17.79 -20.08
C THR A 16 37.36 -16.44 -20.49
N VAL A 17 38.25 -15.44 -20.68
CA VAL A 17 37.91 -14.09 -21.14
C VAL A 17 37.11 -14.15 -22.46
N GLU A 18 37.58 -14.97 -23.43
CA GLU A 18 36.93 -15.11 -24.74
C GLU A 18 35.54 -15.76 -24.63
N ALA A 19 35.35 -16.68 -23.70
CA ALA A 19 34.04 -17.28 -23.45
C ALA A 19 33.08 -16.25 -22.82
N VAL A 20 33.53 -15.44 -21.90
CA VAL A 20 32.74 -14.36 -21.28
C VAL A 20 32.35 -13.30 -22.33
N GLU A 21 33.30 -12.88 -23.18
CA GLU A 21 33.02 -11.92 -24.26
C GLU A 21 31.97 -12.46 -25.25
N ARG A 22 32.07 -13.74 -25.63
CA ARG A 22 31.06 -14.39 -26.51
C ARG A 22 29.68 -14.46 -25.84
N ALA A 23 29.62 -14.79 -24.57
CA ALA A 23 28.37 -14.84 -23.81
C ALA A 23 27.74 -13.43 -23.66
N LEU A 24 28.56 -12.40 -23.46
CA LEU A 24 28.08 -10.99 -23.44
C LEU A 24 27.55 -10.54 -24.80
N GLN A 25 28.26 -10.89 -25.87
CA GLN A 25 27.80 -10.61 -27.23
C GLN A 25 26.44 -11.32 -27.51
N GLN A 26 26.28 -12.56 -27.06
CA GLN A 26 25.03 -13.29 -27.18
C GLN A 26 23.93 -12.63 -26.34
N LEU A 27 24.20 -12.22 -25.09
CA LEU A 27 23.23 -11.55 -24.21
C LEU A 27 22.72 -10.25 -24.81
N TYR A 28 23.60 -9.41 -25.39
CA TYR A 28 23.21 -8.10 -25.89
C TYR A 28 22.58 -8.13 -27.29
N TYR A 29 23.07 -8.99 -28.18
CA TYR A 29 22.77 -8.88 -29.62
C TYR A 29 22.03 -10.08 -30.22
N ASP A 30 21.85 -11.20 -29.51
CA ASP A 30 21.09 -12.33 -29.99
C ASP A 30 19.59 -11.99 -30.11
N PRO A 31 18.91 -12.26 -31.19
CA PRO A 31 17.48 -12.03 -31.33
C PRO A 31 16.60 -13.01 -30.54
N ASP A 32 17.13 -14.18 -30.16
CA ASP A 32 16.40 -15.22 -29.45
C ASP A 32 16.49 -15.02 -27.93
N MET A 33 15.35 -14.77 -27.28
CA MET A 33 15.23 -14.62 -25.84
C MET A 33 15.68 -15.86 -25.05
N THR A 34 15.53 -17.06 -25.60
CA THR A 34 15.97 -18.29 -24.95
C THR A 34 17.49 -18.36 -24.87
N GLN A 35 18.17 -17.96 -25.94
CA GLN A 35 19.62 -17.86 -25.98
C GLN A 35 20.15 -16.76 -25.05
N LYS A 36 19.49 -15.61 -24.96
CA LYS A 36 19.81 -14.56 -23.99
C LYS A 36 19.72 -15.07 -22.55
N ASN A 37 18.67 -15.80 -22.23
CA ASN A 37 18.48 -16.36 -20.88
C ASN A 37 19.56 -17.40 -20.53
N VAL A 38 19.98 -18.23 -21.50
CA VAL A 38 21.08 -19.17 -21.31
C VAL A 38 22.40 -18.44 -21.08
N ALA A 39 22.70 -17.42 -21.89
CA ALA A 39 23.89 -16.59 -21.73
C ALA A 39 23.90 -15.87 -20.37
N GLN A 40 22.76 -15.32 -19.93
CA GLN A 40 22.63 -14.66 -18.64
C GLN A 40 22.91 -15.62 -17.45
N LYS A 41 22.36 -16.82 -17.49
CA LYS A 41 22.60 -17.84 -16.44
C LYS A 41 24.08 -18.23 -16.41
N TRP A 42 24.69 -18.45 -17.58
CA TRP A 42 26.09 -18.79 -17.68
C TRP A 42 27.02 -17.68 -17.16
N LEU A 43 26.71 -16.40 -17.54
CA LEU A 43 27.45 -15.23 -17.04
C LEU A 43 27.32 -15.07 -15.53
N SER A 44 26.16 -15.37 -14.96
CA SER A 44 25.97 -15.35 -13.50
C SER A 44 26.81 -16.41 -12.79
N GLN A 45 26.95 -17.59 -13.38
CA GLN A 45 27.85 -18.65 -12.88
C GLN A 45 29.33 -18.23 -13.02
N ALA A 46 29.69 -17.62 -14.15
CA ALA A 46 31.04 -17.09 -14.37
C ALA A 46 31.41 -16.05 -13.32
N GLN A 47 30.51 -15.11 -12.98
CA GLN A 47 30.72 -14.11 -11.91
C GLN A 47 30.94 -14.72 -10.53
N ALA A 48 30.26 -15.83 -10.24
CA ALA A 48 30.42 -16.52 -8.96
C ALA A 48 31.70 -17.36 -8.87
N SER A 49 32.30 -17.70 -10.01
CA SER A 49 33.47 -18.59 -10.08
C SER A 49 34.75 -17.97 -9.44
N PRO A 50 35.70 -18.79 -8.97
CA PRO A 50 37.01 -18.29 -8.52
C PRO A 50 37.80 -17.58 -9.62
N GLN A 51 37.64 -18.00 -10.90
CA GLN A 51 38.31 -17.38 -12.05
C GLN A 51 37.84 -15.91 -12.29
N ALA A 52 36.68 -15.52 -11.76
CA ALA A 52 36.20 -14.15 -11.86
C ALA A 52 37.17 -13.09 -11.28
N TRP A 53 37.92 -13.42 -10.24
CA TRP A 53 38.97 -12.56 -9.69
C TRP A 53 40.09 -12.23 -10.67
N LEU A 54 40.29 -13.05 -11.71
CA LEU A 54 41.31 -12.88 -12.74
C LEU A 54 40.75 -12.24 -14.01
N PHE A 55 39.65 -12.77 -14.56
CA PHE A 55 39.13 -12.28 -15.83
C PHE A 55 38.52 -10.89 -15.74
N CYS A 56 37.98 -10.45 -14.58
CA CYS A 56 37.42 -9.11 -14.45
C CYS A 56 38.39 -8.00 -14.81
N TRP A 57 39.68 -8.13 -14.47
CA TRP A 57 40.71 -7.15 -14.83
C TRP A 57 41.01 -7.15 -16.34
N ALA A 58 41.00 -8.31 -16.98
CA ALA A 58 41.17 -8.42 -18.43
C ALA A 58 40.03 -7.76 -19.20
N LEU A 59 38.81 -7.81 -18.66
CA LEU A 59 37.63 -7.15 -19.26
C LEU A 59 37.66 -5.61 -19.09
N LEU A 60 38.41 -5.08 -18.12
CA LEU A 60 38.56 -3.65 -17.90
C LEU A 60 39.61 -3.00 -18.77
N ARG A 61 40.33 -3.73 -19.64
CA ARG A 61 41.36 -3.20 -20.51
C ARG A 61 40.84 -2.09 -21.43
N PRO A 62 41.68 -1.09 -21.80
CA PRO A 62 41.27 0.04 -22.63
C PRO A 62 40.82 -0.32 -24.04
N ASP A 63 41.23 -1.49 -24.55
CA ASP A 63 40.88 -2.00 -25.87
C ASP A 63 39.49 -2.62 -25.94
N LYS A 64 38.79 -2.77 -24.81
CA LYS A 64 37.46 -3.36 -24.71
C LYS A 64 36.35 -2.30 -24.86
N VAL A 65 35.19 -2.71 -25.35
CA VAL A 65 34.01 -1.86 -25.45
C VAL A 65 33.38 -1.58 -24.06
N PRO A 66 32.67 -0.45 -23.90
CA PRO A 66 32.13 -0.06 -22.58
C PRO A 66 31.25 -1.11 -21.90
N GLU A 67 30.50 -1.89 -22.66
CA GLU A 67 29.61 -2.93 -22.14
C GLU A 67 30.39 -4.09 -21.51
N ILE A 68 31.52 -4.46 -22.10
CA ILE A 68 32.43 -5.48 -21.57
C ILE A 68 33.14 -4.95 -20.32
N GLN A 69 33.62 -3.71 -20.37
CA GLN A 69 34.23 -3.05 -19.20
C GLN A 69 33.25 -2.94 -18.04
N PHE A 70 31.99 -2.61 -18.31
CA PHE A 70 30.94 -2.55 -17.29
C PHE A 70 30.68 -3.91 -16.64
N PHE A 71 30.70 -4.99 -17.43
CA PHE A 71 30.57 -6.34 -16.89
C PHE A 71 31.77 -6.71 -16.01
N GLY A 72 32.98 -6.33 -16.38
CA GLY A 72 34.19 -6.48 -15.57
C GLY A 72 34.07 -5.75 -14.22
N ALA A 73 33.64 -4.50 -14.22
CA ALA A 73 33.42 -3.71 -13.02
C ALA A 73 32.28 -4.29 -12.14
N SER A 74 31.22 -4.77 -12.76
CA SER A 74 30.09 -5.42 -12.08
C SER A 74 30.51 -6.75 -11.43
N THR A 75 31.40 -7.50 -12.09
CA THR A 75 31.98 -8.75 -11.57
C THR A 75 32.84 -8.47 -10.35
N LEU A 76 33.70 -7.43 -10.38
CA LEU A 76 34.46 -6.99 -9.20
C LEU A 76 33.57 -6.65 -8.03
N HIS A 77 32.53 -5.86 -8.27
CA HIS A 77 31.56 -5.50 -7.23
C HIS A 77 30.87 -6.76 -6.64
N ALA A 78 30.42 -7.68 -7.49
CA ALA A 78 29.79 -8.92 -7.05
C ALA A 78 30.73 -9.80 -6.24
N LYS A 79 32.00 -9.92 -6.65
CA LYS A 79 33.02 -10.70 -5.92
C LYS A 79 33.35 -10.07 -4.57
N ILE A 80 33.56 -8.76 -4.51
CA ILE A 80 33.82 -8.04 -3.25
C ILE A 80 32.61 -8.16 -2.29
N THR A 81 31.39 -8.06 -2.81
CA THR A 81 30.18 -8.07 -1.96
C THR A 81 29.81 -9.46 -1.44
N ARG A 82 29.92 -10.48 -2.27
CA ARG A 82 29.38 -11.83 -1.99
C ARG A 82 30.44 -12.89 -1.68
N HIS A 83 31.65 -12.71 -2.17
CA HIS A 83 32.70 -13.71 -2.15
C HIS A 83 34.01 -13.16 -1.56
N TRP A 84 33.89 -12.21 -0.63
CA TRP A 84 35.04 -11.57 0.01
C TRP A 84 35.95 -12.56 0.74
N THR A 85 35.37 -13.59 1.38
CA THR A 85 36.10 -14.64 2.12
C THR A 85 36.94 -15.55 1.23
N ASP A 86 36.68 -15.56 -0.09
CA ASP A 86 37.48 -16.36 -1.03
C ASP A 86 38.89 -15.78 -1.30
N LEU A 87 39.08 -14.48 -0.97
CA LEU A 87 40.33 -13.78 -1.23
C LEU A 87 41.25 -13.84 0.02
N PRO A 88 42.47 -14.35 -0.09
CA PRO A 88 43.43 -14.36 1.02
C PRO A 88 43.77 -12.95 1.49
N ALA A 89 43.92 -12.76 2.81
CA ALA A 89 44.19 -11.45 3.42
C ALA A 89 45.45 -10.74 2.84
N GLU A 90 46.43 -11.55 2.41
CA GLU A 90 47.67 -11.06 1.78
C GLU A 90 47.45 -10.28 0.47
N GLN A 91 46.32 -10.58 -0.22
CA GLN A 91 45.95 -9.95 -1.50
C GLN A 91 45.07 -8.70 -1.32
N HIS A 92 44.60 -8.41 -0.11
CA HIS A 92 43.68 -7.28 0.13
C HIS A 92 44.30 -5.95 -0.20
N GLU A 93 45.59 -5.73 0.15
CA GLU A 93 46.29 -4.49 -0.12
C GLU A 93 46.57 -4.30 -1.61
N SER A 94 46.91 -5.37 -2.32
CA SER A 94 47.08 -5.36 -3.78
C SER A 94 45.79 -5.01 -4.49
N LEU A 95 44.66 -5.63 -4.10
CA LEU A 95 43.34 -5.32 -4.64
C LEU A 95 42.95 -3.86 -4.42
N ARG A 96 43.20 -3.33 -3.19
CA ARG A 96 42.94 -1.92 -2.83
C ARG A 96 43.68 -0.97 -3.77
N SER A 97 44.97 -1.14 -3.90
CA SER A 97 45.81 -0.29 -4.73
C SER A 97 45.44 -0.36 -6.21
N GLN A 98 45.15 -1.55 -6.69
CA GLN A 98 44.73 -1.79 -8.07
C GLN A 98 43.36 -1.17 -8.39
N LEU A 99 42.40 -1.27 -7.48
CA LEU A 99 41.04 -0.71 -7.68
C LEU A 99 41.06 0.83 -7.64
N ILE A 100 41.88 1.46 -6.73
CA ILE A 100 42.04 2.90 -6.73
C ILE A 100 42.69 3.37 -8.04
N ALA A 101 43.70 2.67 -8.54
CA ALA A 101 44.36 2.99 -9.80
C ALA A 101 43.38 2.90 -11.00
N GLU A 102 42.51 1.87 -11.01
CA GLU A 102 41.46 1.74 -12.06
C GLU A 102 40.43 2.84 -12.02
N VAL A 103 39.97 3.24 -10.84
CA VAL A 103 39.03 4.40 -10.71
C VAL A 103 39.71 5.67 -11.24
N GLY A 104 41.02 5.87 -10.94
CA GLY A 104 41.78 6.96 -11.51
C GLY A 104 41.91 6.90 -13.03
N ARG A 105 42.15 5.70 -13.59
CA ARG A 105 42.24 5.50 -15.04
C ARG A 105 40.93 5.77 -15.77
N PHE A 106 39.79 5.37 -15.20
CA PHE A 106 38.47 5.57 -15.75
C PHE A 106 37.86 6.95 -15.46
N SER A 107 38.58 7.85 -14.80
CA SER A 107 38.08 9.21 -14.53
C SER A 107 37.67 10.00 -15.78
N CYS A 108 38.30 9.74 -16.94
CA CYS A 108 37.93 10.26 -18.25
C CYS A 108 37.19 9.23 -19.12
N GLY A 109 36.87 8.06 -18.57
CA GLY A 109 36.23 6.97 -19.30
C GLY A 109 34.70 7.02 -19.31
N PRO A 110 34.06 5.93 -19.77
CA PRO A 110 32.59 5.83 -19.75
C PRO A 110 32.05 5.96 -18.33
N LYS A 111 31.11 6.89 -18.11
CA LYS A 111 30.54 7.21 -16.80
C LYS A 111 29.97 5.98 -16.08
N MET A 112 29.27 5.10 -16.81
CA MET A 112 28.68 3.88 -16.23
C MET A 112 29.73 2.92 -15.65
N VAL A 113 30.92 2.83 -16.28
CA VAL A 113 32.03 1.98 -15.79
C VAL A 113 32.66 2.62 -14.57
N LEU A 114 32.95 3.93 -14.62
CA LEU A 114 33.49 4.67 -13.48
C LEU A 114 32.59 4.54 -12.25
N THR A 115 31.30 4.80 -12.37
CA THR A 115 30.34 4.66 -11.25
C THR A 115 30.35 3.24 -10.68
N ARG A 116 30.38 2.22 -11.54
CA ARG A 116 30.40 0.80 -11.07
C ARG A 116 31.72 0.44 -10.37
N LEU A 117 32.85 0.97 -10.81
CA LEU A 117 34.14 0.83 -10.12
C LEU A 117 34.15 1.56 -8.77
N CYS A 118 33.53 2.73 -8.69
CA CYS A 118 33.36 3.47 -7.43
C CYS A 118 32.48 2.69 -6.45
N VAL A 119 31.42 2.05 -6.91
CA VAL A 119 30.59 1.14 -6.08
C VAL A 119 31.40 -0.05 -5.58
N ALA A 120 32.23 -0.66 -6.43
CA ALA A 120 33.10 -1.75 -6.01
C ALA A 120 34.13 -1.30 -4.96
N LEU A 121 34.72 -0.10 -5.13
CA LEU A 121 35.64 0.50 -4.17
C LEU A 121 34.95 0.85 -2.84
N ALA A 122 33.75 1.41 -2.87
CA ALA A 122 32.94 1.67 -1.69
C ALA A 122 32.62 0.39 -0.93
N SER A 123 32.24 -0.69 -1.63
CA SER A 123 32.04 -2.00 -1.04
C SER A 123 33.30 -2.55 -0.37
N LEU A 124 34.46 -2.38 -0.99
CA LEU A 124 35.75 -2.78 -0.43
C LEU A 124 36.07 -1.99 0.87
N ILE A 125 35.85 -0.70 0.86
CA ILE A 125 36.01 0.16 2.03
C ILE A 125 35.11 -0.32 3.18
N LEU A 126 33.85 -0.54 2.94
CA LEU A 126 32.89 -0.97 3.96
C LEU A 126 33.20 -2.36 4.55
N HIS A 127 33.88 -3.23 3.80
CA HIS A 127 34.37 -4.50 4.35
C HIS A 127 35.50 -4.32 5.34
N ASN A 128 36.39 -3.36 5.09
CA ASN A 128 37.66 -3.25 5.77
C ASN A 128 37.79 -2.05 6.73
N LEU A 129 36.85 -1.09 6.70
CA LEU A 129 36.94 0.19 7.42
C LEU A 129 37.10 0.02 8.94
N LEU A 130 36.49 -0.97 9.55
CA LEU A 130 36.54 -1.20 11.00
C LEU A 130 37.76 -2.04 11.43
N ASP A 131 38.38 -2.76 10.49
CA ASP A 131 39.39 -3.76 10.81
C ASP A 131 40.76 -3.42 10.22
N SER A 132 40.94 -3.54 8.90
CA SER A 132 42.24 -3.54 8.22
C SER A 132 42.51 -2.25 7.42
N TRP A 133 41.50 -1.37 7.24
CA TRP A 133 41.66 -0.13 6.46
C TRP A 133 40.97 1.10 7.10
N THR A 134 41.30 1.38 8.32
CA THR A 134 40.74 2.50 9.09
C THR A 134 41.05 3.88 8.51
N THR A 135 42.08 3.99 7.65
CA THR A 135 42.49 5.24 6.98
C THR A 135 41.98 5.37 5.54
N ALA A 136 40.86 4.66 5.20
CA ALA A 136 40.39 4.60 3.83
C ALA A 136 40.08 5.96 3.21
N VAL A 137 39.36 6.84 3.92
CA VAL A 137 39.00 8.18 3.43
C VAL A 137 40.27 9.08 3.29
N PRO A 138 41.14 9.20 4.29
CA PRO A 138 42.43 9.89 4.11
C PRO A 138 43.30 9.37 2.96
N ASP A 139 43.33 8.06 2.74
CA ASP A 139 44.08 7.44 1.63
C ASP A 139 43.49 7.79 0.27
N LEU A 140 42.16 7.83 0.12
CA LEU A 140 41.47 8.32 -1.08
C LEU A 140 41.81 9.79 -1.35
N LEU A 141 41.73 10.65 -0.33
CA LEU A 141 42.08 12.06 -0.46
C LEU A 141 43.50 12.22 -0.98
N ARG A 142 44.50 11.49 -0.42
CA ARG A 142 45.87 11.52 -0.89
C ARG A 142 46.05 11.00 -2.32
N ALA A 143 45.35 9.96 -2.69
CA ALA A 143 45.44 9.35 -4.03
C ALA A 143 44.93 10.29 -5.14
N PHE A 144 43.91 11.09 -4.85
CA PHE A 144 43.28 11.97 -5.83
C PHE A 144 43.64 13.45 -5.73
N GLN A 145 44.45 13.89 -4.76
CA GLN A 145 44.87 15.29 -4.57
C GLN A 145 46.06 15.72 -5.45
N GLY A 146 46.79 14.84 -6.15
CA GLY A 146 47.97 15.16 -6.94
C GLY A 146 47.65 15.41 -8.43
N GLY A 147 48.11 16.56 -8.99
CA GLY A 147 48.02 16.87 -10.43
C GLY A 147 48.50 18.27 -10.76
N GLU A 148 49.32 18.45 -11.84
CA GLU A 148 49.74 19.76 -12.36
C GLU A 148 48.87 20.14 -13.56
N GLY A 149 47.88 21.03 -13.38
CA GLY A 149 46.96 21.54 -14.43
C GLY A 149 45.52 21.56 -14.00
N SER A 150 44.77 22.62 -14.37
CA SER A 150 43.39 22.81 -13.90
C SER A 150 42.40 21.73 -14.39
N VAL A 151 42.54 21.26 -15.63
CA VAL A 151 41.65 20.23 -16.21
C VAL A 151 41.90 18.86 -15.60
N GLU A 152 43.14 18.49 -15.35
CA GLU A 152 43.50 17.22 -14.74
C GLU A 152 43.05 17.12 -13.27
N VAL A 153 43.09 18.26 -12.57
CA VAL A 153 42.63 18.40 -11.19
C VAL A 153 41.10 18.21 -11.13
N ASP A 154 40.33 18.82 -12.05
CA ASP A 154 38.88 18.69 -12.06
C ASP A 154 38.42 17.26 -12.37
N VAL A 155 39.10 16.56 -13.28
CA VAL A 155 38.81 15.16 -13.60
C VAL A 155 39.09 14.23 -12.42
N ARG A 156 40.16 14.43 -11.69
CA ARG A 156 40.48 13.65 -10.48
C ARG A 156 39.50 13.95 -9.35
N HIS A 157 39.12 15.23 -9.19
CA HIS A 157 38.07 15.59 -8.23
C HIS A 157 36.74 14.93 -8.56
N GLN A 158 36.37 14.82 -9.83
CA GLN A 158 35.15 14.11 -10.24
C GLN A 158 35.17 12.65 -9.81
N ALA A 159 36.27 11.93 -10.01
CA ALA A 159 36.40 10.54 -9.60
C ALA A 159 36.36 10.38 -8.07
N LEU A 160 37.09 11.25 -7.34
CA LEU A 160 37.06 11.26 -5.87
C LEU A 160 35.61 11.48 -5.34
N LEU A 161 34.94 12.52 -5.86
CA LEU A 161 33.61 12.88 -5.44
C LEU A 161 32.58 11.75 -5.75
N GLU A 162 32.75 11.04 -6.89
CA GLU A 162 31.92 9.90 -7.20
C GLU A 162 32.04 8.77 -6.16
N VAL A 163 33.27 8.44 -5.72
CA VAL A 163 33.50 7.47 -4.63
C VAL A 163 32.86 7.96 -3.34
N LEU A 164 33.07 9.25 -3.01
CA LEU A 164 32.52 9.83 -1.77
C LEU A 164 31.00 9.91 -1.76
N VAL A 165 30.34 10.12 -2.90
CA VAL A 165 28.87 10.07 -3.03
C VAL A 165 28.36 8.65 -2.80
N VAL A 166 28.98 7.68 -3.48
CA VAL A 166 28.52 6.29 -3.48
C VAL A 166 28.76 5.59 -2.14
N LEU A 167 29.78 5.99 -1.37
CA LEU A 167 30.15 5.32 -0.13
C LEU A 167 29.04 5.31 0.93
N PRO A 168 28.38 6.43 1.28
CA PRO A 168 27.21 6.42 2.15
C PRO A 168 26.01 5.69 1.55
N GLU A 169 25.78 5.83 0.23
CA GLU A 169 24.66 5.16 -0.46
C GLU A 169 24.79 3.65 -0.39
N GLU A 170 25.99 3.11 -0.63
CA GLU A 170 26.27 1.68 -0.54
C GLU A 170 26.08 1.15 0.89
N LEU A 171 26.43 1.94 1.92
CA LEU A 171 26.18 1.60 3.32
C LEU A 171 24.68 1.48 3.62
N GLN A 172 23.86 2.34 3.04
CA GLN A 172 22.40 2.32 3.24
C GLN A 172 21.73 1.11 2.55
N ILE A 173 22.16 0.79 1.33
CA ILE A 173 21.58 -0.29 0.52
C ILE A 173 21.98 -1.67 1.08
N ARG A 174 23.16 -1.76 1.68
CA ARG A 174 23.74 -3.02 2.13
C ARG A 174 22.97 -3.61 3.29
N LYS A 175 22.69 -4.91 3.20
CA LYS A 175 22.08 -5.68 4.29
C LYS A 175 23.14 -6.02 5.32
N LEU A 176 23.29 -5.19 6.33
CA LEU A 176 24.22 -5.34 7.44
C LEU A 176 23.46 -5.46 8.77
N PRO A 177 24.03 -6.16 9.77
CA PRO A 177 23.54 -6.09 11.15
C PRO A 177 23.48 -4.64 11.62
N ALA A 178 22.47 -4.31 12.42
CA ALA A 178 22.24 -2.93 12.89
C ALA A 178 23.44 -2.37 13.63
N GLU A 179 24.11 -3.18 14.46
CA GLU A 179 25.30 -2.79 15.22
C GLU A 179 26.49 -2.49 14.30
N ARG A 180 26.79 -3.39 13.34
CA ARG A 180 27.87 -3.15 12.37
C ARG A 180 27.59 -1.92 11.50
N ARG A 181 26.35 -1.74 11.09
CA ARG A 181 25.94 -0.53 10.35
C ARG A 181 26.19 0.73 11.17
N ALA A 182 25.81 0.73 12.46
CA ALA A 182 26.02 1.88 13.36
C ALA A 182 27.52 2.16 13.60
N HIS A 183 28.37 1.12 13.68
CA HIS A 183 29.82 1.31 13.80
C HIS A 183 30.44 1.90 12.53
N LEU A 184 30.04 1.39 11.34
CA LEU A 184 30.49 1.94 10.05
C LEU A 184 30.02 3.38 9.85
N GLN A 185 28.77 3.67 10.19
CA GLN A 185 28.21 5.02 10.13
C GLN A 185 28.99 5.99 11.01
N ARG A 186 29.28 5.61 12.25
CA ARG A 186 30.09 6.44 13.16
C ARG A 186 31.53 6.61 12.66
N ALA A 187 32.17 5.56 12.14
CA ALA A 187 33.52 5.64 11.60
C ALA A 187 33.60 6.61 10.40
N LEU A 188 32.60 6.53 9.49
CA LEU A 188 32.54 7.50 8.36
C LEU A 188 32.22 8.91 8.86
N ALA A 189 31.27 9.08 9.77
CA ALA A 189 30.91 10.41 10.30
C ALA A 189 32.08 11.13 10.96
N GLN A 190 33.03 10.41 11.57
CA GLN A 190 34.25 10.99 12.14
C GLN A 190 35.19 11.60 11.08
N GLU A 191 35.15 11.10 9.85
CA GLU A 191 35.95 11.66 8.74
C GLU A 191 35.39 12.98 8.19
N TRP A 192 34.17 13.34 8.56
CA TRP A 192 33.48 14.51 8.04
C TRP A 192 34.20 15.82 8.32
N SER A 193 34.77 15.97 9.52
CA SER A 193 35.55 17.14 9.90
C SER A 193 36.73 17.41 8.98
N SER A 194 37.35 16.35 8.42
CA SER A 194 38.44 16.42 7.46
C SER A 194 37.97 16.68 6.03
N LEU A 195 36.79 16.11 5.66
CA LEU A 195 36.22 16.22 4.33
C LEU A 195 35.56 17.59 4.07
N CYS A 196 34.80 18.09 5.02
CA CYS A 196 34.00 19.31 4.88
C CYS A 196 34.85 20.54 4.41
N PRO A 197 36.03 20.84 4.95
CA PRO A 197 36.85 21.94 4.46
C PRO A 197 37.34 21.77 3.02
N ILE A 198 37.63 20.53 2.62
CA ILE A 198 38.09 20.21 1.25
C ILE A 198 36.96 20.41 0.25
N LEU A 199 35.78 19.89 0.56
CA LEU A 199 34.58 20.07 -0.27
C LEU A 199 34.24 21.56 -0.44
N ARG A 200 34.33 22.34 0.63
CA ARG A 200 34.13 23.79 0.60
C ARG A 200 35.15 24.52 -0.25
N GLN A 201 36.43 24.12 -0.18
CA GLN A 201 37.49 24.69 -1.01
C GLN A 201 37.21 24.42 -2.50
N ILE A 202 36.81 23.21 -2.86
CA ILE A 202 36.44 22.84 -4.24
C ILE A 202 35.25 23.67 -4.72
N LEU A 203 34.22 23.82 -3.89
CA LEU A 203 32.99 24.53 -4.23
C LEU A 203 33.21 26.04 -4.46
N ARG A 204 34.11 26.67 -3.68
CA ARG A 204 34.40 28.12 -3.74
C ARG A 204 35.40 28.53 -4.82
N LYS A 205 36.12 27.59 -5.39
CA LYS A 205 37.10 27.90 -6.42
C LYS A 205 36.38 28.33 -7.71
N GLU A 206 36.55 29.54 -8.15
CA GLU A 206 35.90 30.14 -9.31
C GLU A 206 36.13 29.37 -10.62
N THR A 207 37.27 28.69 -10.75
CA THR A 207 37.64 27.91 -11.93
C THR A 207 37.03 26.51 -11.95
N THR A 208 36.30 26.08 -10.90
CA THR A 208 35.71 24.75 -10.80
C THR A 208 34.50 24.63 -11.76
N ALA A 209 34.51 23.58 -12.58
CA ALA A 209 33.40 23.30 -13.50
C ALA A 209 32.07 23.04 -12.77
N GLY A 210 30.97 23.44 -13.37
CA GLY A 210 29.60 23.25 -12.82
C GLY A 210 29.32 21.81 -12.42
N GLN A 211 29.74 20.84 -13.25
CA GLN A 211 29.58 19.39 -12.95
C GLN A 211 30.31 18.94 -11.67
N VAL A 212 31.46 19.55 -11.36
CA VAL A 212 32.21 19.27 -10.11
C VAL A 212 31.46 19.86 -8.91
N LYS A 213 30.94 21.08 -9.04
CA LYS A 213 30.11 21.71 -8.00
C LYS A 213 28.86 20.89 -7.71
N GLU A 214 28.19 20.41 -8.76
CA GLU A 214 27.01 19.49 -8.64
C GLU A 214 27.38 18.25 -7.80
N ARG A 215 28.51 17.62 -8.07
CA ARG A 215 28.96 16.44 -7.33
C ARG A 215 29.31 16.75 -5.88
N VAL A 216 29.90 17.94 -5.59
CA VAL A 216 30.10 18.38 -4.20
C VAL A 216 28.79 18.49 -3.45
N LEU A 217 27.76 19.06 -4.07
CA LEU A 217 26.43 19.16 -3.47
C LEU A 217 25.81 17.77 -3.22
N ARG A 218 25.92 16.84 -4.18
CA ARG A 218 25.48 15.45 -4.01
C ARG A 218 26.25 14.73 -2.91
N CYS A 219 27.56 14.97 -2.82
CA CYS A 219 28.38 14.42 -1.75
C CYS A 219 27.93 14.95 -0.38
N LEU A 220 27.66 16.24 -0.25
CA LEU A 220 27.10 16.80 0.97
C LEU A 220 25.77 16.13 1.35
N SER A 221 24.83 16.01 0.42
CA SER A 221 23.55 15.36 0.65
C SER A 221 23.71 13.91 1.12
N SER A 222 24.57 13.13 0.48
CA SER A 222 24.83 11.73 0.78
C SER A 222 25.48 11.55 2.18
N TRP A 223 26.43 12.41 2.56
CA TRP A 223 27.09 12.35 3.87
C TRP A 223 26.21 12.85 5.02
N LEU A 224 25.33 13.81 4.79
CA LEU A 224 24.34 14.25 5.78
C LEU A 224 23.47 13.09 6.25
N ALA A 225 23.21 12.11 5.39
CA ALA A 225 22.48 10.88 5.74
C ALA A 225 23.19 9.98 6.77
N LEU A 226 24.47 10.23 7.03
CA LEU A 226 25.27 9.52 8.05
C LEU A 226 25.19 10.15 9.45
N ASP A 227 24.29 11.10 9.68
CA ASP A 227 24.18 11.82 10.97
C ASP A 227 25.46 12.58 11.35
N VAL A 228 26.09 13.24 10.35
CA VAL A 228 27.26 14.10 10.57
C VAL A 228 26.86 15.40 11.28
N ASP A 229 27.83 16.04 11.92
CA ASP A 229 27.60 17.31 12.64
C ASP A 229 27.15 18.41 11.67
N LEU A 230 25.92 18.88 11.84
CA LEU A 230 25.36 19.95 11.03
C LEU A 230 26.07 21.30 11.28
N GLY A 231 26.62 21.53 12.47
CA GLY A 231 27.39 22.70 12.80
C GLY A 231 28.70 22.78 11.99
N GLU A 232 29.39 21.66 11.77
CA GLU A 232 30.54 21.58 10.89
C GLU A 232 30.18 21.83 9.41
N SER A 233 28.96 21.47 9.01
CA SER A 233 28.43 21.62 7.64
C SER A 233 27.93 23.05 7.36
N GLU A 234 27.80 23.93 8.36
CA GLU A 234 27.16 25.25 8.25
C GLU A 234 27.71 26.07 7.06
N GLY A 235 29.04 26.05 6.88
CA GLY A 235 29.67 26.78 5.79
C GLY A 235 29.32 26.26 4.39
N LEU A 236 29.21 24.93 4.22
CA LEU A 236 28.80 24.32 2.96
C LEU A 236 27.30 24.57 2.69
N LEU A 237 26.47 24.54 3.73
CA LEU A 237 25.05 24.84 3.61
C LEU A 237 24.80 26.29 3.20
N GLN A 238 25.57 27.25 3.79
CA GLN A 238 25.52 28.64 3.40
C GLN A 238 25.93 28.85 1.93
N ASP A 239 26.99 28.18 1.49
CA ASP A 239 27.41 28.20 0.09
C ASP A 239 26.37 27.59 -0.82
N SER A 240 25.64 26.51 -0.38
CA SER A 240 24.55 25.90 -1.11
C SER A 240 23.36 26.86 -1.30
N PHE A 241 22.99 27.67 -0.29
CA PHE A 241 21.99 28.75 -0.45
C PHE A 241 22.41 29.79 -1.49
N THR A 242 23.69 30.08 -1.56
CA THR A 242 24.25 31.04 -2.55
C THR A 242 24.13 30.47 -3.97
N LEU A 243 24.34 29.15 -4.15
CA LEU A 243 24.26 28.45 -5.44
C LEU A 243 22.84 28.34 -6.00
N LEU A 244 21.79 28.56 -5.20
CA LEU A 244 20.41 28.69 -5.70
C LEU A 244 20.25 29.81 -6.75
N LYS A 245 21.21 30.71 -6.87
CA LYS A 245 21.22 31.75 -7.90
C LYS A 245 21.76 31.27 -9.26
N GLU A 246 22.43 30.13 -9.30
CA GLU A 246 23.00 29.52 -10.49
C GLU A 246 21.99 28.52 -11.08
N ARG A 247 21.40 28.83 -12.24
CA ARG A 247 20.31 28.03 -12.84
C ARG A 247 20.70 26.57 -13.03
N GLU A 248 21.93 26.29 -13.44
CA GLU A 248 22.42 24.92 -13.69
C GLU A 248 22.54 24.08 -12.42
N LEU A 249 22.69 24.71 -11.26
CA LEU A 249 22.91 24.06 -9.96
C LEU A 249 21.68 24.15 -9.04
N PHE A 250 20.61 24.83 -9.49
CA PHE A 250 19.45 25.13 -8.66
C PHE A 250 18.83 23.85 -8.08
N ASP A 251 18.50 22.88 -8.92
CA ASP A 251 17.83 21.65 -8.49
C ASP A 251 18.67 20.84 -7.51
N THR A 252 19.98 20.71 -7.80
CA THR A 252 20.88 19.98 -6.91
C THR A 252 21.07 20.71 -5.58
N ALA A 253 21.12 22.04 -5.59
CA ALA A 253 21.18 22.84 -4.36
C ALA A 253 19.89 22.70 -3.54
N VAL A 254 18.73 22.72 -4.18
CA VAL A 254 17.42 22.44 -3.52
C VAL A 254 17.42 21.07 -2.86
N GLU A 255 17.78 20.02 -3.60
CA GLU A 255 17.85 18.64 -3.08
C GLU A 255 18.77 18.54 -1.87
N THR A 256 19.95 19.19 -1.95
CA THR A 256 20.93 19.17 -0.86
C THR A 256 20.38 19.86 0.39
N LEU A 257 19.77 21.04 0.24
CA LEU A 257 19.20 21.79 1.36
C LEU A 257 18.00 21.06 1.99
N VAL A 258 17.13 20.49 1.17
CA VAL A 258 15.98 19.68 1.64
C VAL A 258 16.48 18.44 2.39
N SER A 259 17.48 17.75 1.87
CA SER A 259 18.10 16.60 2.53
C SER A 259 18.73 16.98 3.87
N ALA A 260 19.45 18.10 3.92
CA ALA A 260 20.05 18.60 5.15
C ALA A 260 19.02 18.90 6.24
N ILE A 261 17.93 19.56 5.86
CA ILE A 261 16.84 19.91 6.77
C ILE A 261 16.11 18.67 7.25
N SER A 262 15.77 17.76 6.34
CA SER A 262 14.91 16.59 6.64
C SER A 262 15.63 15.51 7.46
N GLN A 263 16.96 15.44 7.41
CA GLN A 263 17.74 14.44 8.13
C GLN A 263 18.30 14.96 9.47
N CYS A 264 18.07 16.22 9.79
CA CYS A 264 18.59 16.83 10.99
C CYS A 264 17.86 16.37 12.25
N ASP A 265 18.60 15.87 13.24
CA ASP A 265 18.07 15.66 14.60
C ASP A 265 17.81 17.01 15.27
N CYS A 266 16.54 17.37 15.38
CA CYS A 266 16.12 18.67 15.91
C CYS A 266 16.52 18.92 17.35
N GLN A 267 16.64 17.88 18.18
CA GLN A 267 17.10 18.04 19.57
C GLN A 267 18.59 18.32 19.66
N ARG A 268 19.38 17.75 18.78
CA ARG A 268 20.83 17.86 18.76
C ARG A 268 21.33 19.12 18.05
N PHE A 269 20.62 19.57 17.00
CA PHE A 269 21.07 20.62 16.09
C PHE A 269 20.17 21.86 16.01
N VAL A 270 19.44 22.16 17.11
CA VAL A 270 18.50 23.31 17.16
C VAL A 270 19.17 24.63 16.73
N ASP A 271 20.39 24.88 17.23
CA ASP A 271 21.13 26.14 16.91
C ASP A 271 21.43 26.25 15.42
N SER A 272 21.78 25.13 14.77
CA SER A 272 22.09 25.12 13.33
C SER A 272 20.82 25.34 12.49
N LEU A 273 19.68 24.78 12.92
CA LEU A 273 18.38 25.02 12.30
C LEU A 273 17.97 26.48 12.42
N LEU A 274 18.13 27.08 13.62
CA LEU A 274 17.78 28.48 13.84
C LEU A 274 18.63 29.42 13.00
N LYS A 275 19.88 29.06 12.70
CA LYS A 275 20.75 29.80 11.78
C LYS A 275 20.35 29.66 10.31
N MET A 276 19.72 28.57 9.91
CA MET A 276 19.19 28.40 8.54
C MET A 276 17.89 29.19 8.32
N MET A 277 17.09 29.44 9.35
CA MET A 277 15.81 30.15 9.25
C MET A 277 15.92 31.50 8.52
N PRO A 278 16.85 32.44 8.84
CA PRO A 278 16.98 33.71 8.11
C PRO A 278 17.31 33.50 6.63
N GLN A 279 18.05 32.47 6.29
CA GLN A 279 18.42 32.18 4.90
C GLN A 279 17.24 31.65 4.10
N VAL A 280 16.39 30.79 4.71
CA VAL A 280 15.14 30.33 4.12
C VAL A 280 14.18 31.52 3.93
N LEU A 281 14.03 32.38 4.93
CA LEU A 281 13.18 33.58 4.83
C LEU A 281 13.68 34.57 3.77
N ALA A 282 15.00 34.66 3.53
CA ALA A 282 15.57 35.49 2.46
C ALA A 282 15.15 35.02 1.06
N LEU A 283 14.68 33.77 0.90
CA LEU A 283 14.15 33.25 -0.37
C LEU A 283 12.77 33.81 -0.73
N GLN A 284 12.12 34.57 0.16
CA GLN A 284 10.80 35.14 -0.09
C GLN A 284 10.82 36.14 -1.27
N GLU A 285 11.87 36.97 -1.41
CA GLU A 285 11.99 37.89 -2.54
C GLU A 285 12.28 37.19 -3.87
N PRO A 286 13.23 36.23 -3.95
CA PRO A 286 13.35 35.37 -5.13
C PRO A 286 12.05 34.65 -5.50
N LEU A 287 11.27 34.13 -4.52
CA LEU A 287 9.98 33.48 -4.74
C LEU A 287 8.98 34.43 -5.39
N LYS A 288 8.82 35.66 -4.87
CA LYS A 288 7.93 36.67 -5.44
C LYS A 288 8.31 37.01 -6.88
N LYS A 289 9.60 37.14 -7.17
CA LYS A 289 10.10 37.38 -8.51
C LYS A 289 9.77 36.21 -9.45
N SER A 290 10.02 34.97 -9.03
CA SER A 290 9.75 33.79 -9.83
C SER A 290 8.25 33.63 -10.14
N VAL A 291 7.37 33.99 -9.20
CA VAL A 291 5.92 34.04 -9.42
C VAL A 291 5.57 35.05 -10.52
N GLN A 292 6.18 36.24 -10.51
CA GLN A 292 5.97 37.26 -11.54
C GLN A 292 6.48 36.81 -12.92
N ASP A 293 7.63 36.13 -12.93
CA ASP A 293 8.28 35.60 -14.14
C ASP A 293 7.64 34.32 -14.66
N ARG A 294 6.71 33.71 -13.91
CA ARG A 294 6.08 32.40 -14.16
C ARG A 294 7.09 31.24 -14.23
N ASP A 295 8.13 31.33 -13.44
CA ASP A 295 9.15 30.28 -13.31
C ASP A 295 8.70 29.24 -12.28
N MET A 296 7.98 28.22 -12.75
CA MET A 296 7.41 27.16 -11.90
C MET A 296 8.48 26.32 -11.21
N GLU A 297 9.59 26.05 -11.88
CA GLU A 297 10.68 25.24 -11.32
C GLU A 297 11.32 25.91 -10.10
N THR A 298 11.61 27.21 -10.21
CA THR A 298 12.16 27.98 -9.09
C THR A 298 11.16 28.13 -7.95
N CYS A 299 9.87 28.38 -8.25
CA CYS A 299 8.83 28.42 -7.24
C CYS A 299 8.71 27.09 -6.49
N HIS A 300 8.72 25.96 -7.20
CA HIS A 300 8.62 24.63 -6.64
C HIS A 300 9.82 24.30 -5.72
N GLY A 301 11.04 24.61 -6.17
CA GLY A 301 12.25 24.37 -5.40
C GLY A 301 12.29 25.19 -4.10
N ILE A 302 11.97 26.47 -4.15
CA ILE A 302 11.93 27.34 -2.95
C ILE A 302 10.83 26.88 -1.98
N CYS A 303 9.67 26.50 -2.50
CA CYS A 303 8.57 25.96 -1.70
C CYS A 303 8.99 24.67 -0.97
N ARG A 304 9.70 23.76 -1.64
CA ARG A 304 10.22 22.53 -1.03
C ARG A 304 11.15 22.82 0.16
N ILE A 305 12.03 23.81 0.04
CA ILE A 305 12.93 24.18 1.15
C ILE A 305 12.14 24.72 2.34
N ALA A 306 11.20 25.66 2.10
CA ALA A 306 10.38 26.25 3.17
C ALA A 306 9.52 25.21 3.88
N VAL A 307 8.87 24.34 3.11
CA VAL A 307 8.01 23.25 3.63
C VAL A 307 8.84 22.23 4.41
N ALA A 308 10.00 21.83 3.90
CA ALA A 308 10.88 20.89 4.59
C ALA A 308 11.25 21.39 6.00
N LEU A 309 11.61 22.67 6.12
CA LEU A 309 11.95 23.28 7.42
C LEU A 309 10.73 23.34 8.35
N GLY A 310 9.58 23.81 7.82
CA GLY A 310 8.35 23.92 8.59
C GLY A 310 7.78 22.59 9.05
N GLU A 311 7.73 21.62 8.15
CA GLU A 311 7.11 20.31 8.41
C GLU A 311 7.97 19.44 9.31
N THR A 312 9.26 19.30 9.00
CA THR A 312 10.15 18.41 9.75
C THR A 312 10.41 18.90 11.18
N HIS A 313 10.49 20.20 11.37
CA HIS A 313 10.90 20.81 12.65
C HIS A 313 9.82 21.69 13.29
N CYS A 314 8.55 21.50 12.91
CA CYS A 314 7.42 22.28 13.39
C CYS A 314 7.39 22.39 14.92
N ARG A 315 7.40 21.27 15.62
CA ARG A 315 7.36 21.20 17.08
C ARG A 315 8.50 21.96 17.73
N THR A 316 9.72 21.72 17.26
CA THR A 316 10.92 22.39 17.79
C THR A 316 10.87 23.90 17.60
N LEU A 317 10.42 24.37 16.42
CA LEU A 317 10.30 25.79 16.11
C LEU A 317 9.17 26.46 16.90
N LEU A 318 8.07 25.77 17.15
CA LEU A 318 6.99 26.26 18.01
C LEU A 318 7.44 26.46 19.46
N GLU A 319 8.28 25.59 19.98
CA GLU A 319 8.77 25.65 21.37
C GLU A 319 9.83 26.73 21.61
N GLN A 320 10.42 27.31 20.54
CA GLN A 320 11.43 28.38 20.61
C GLN A 320 10.78 29.77 20.79
N VAL A 321 10.45 30.13 22.02
CA VAL A 321 9.73 31.37 22.36
C VAL A 321 10.46 32.62 21.84
N ASP A 322 11.78 32.64 21.89
CA ASP A 322 12.59 33.80 21.43
C ASP A 322 12.62 33.99 19.89
N GLN A 323 12.24 32.95 19.14
CA GLN A 323 12.26 32.94 17.66
C GLN A 323 10.86 32.93 17.04
N TRP A 324 9.81 33.19 17.80
CA TRP A 324 8.43 33.07 17.34
C TRP A 324 8.11 33.94 16.10
N GLN A 325 8.75 35.13 15.98
CA GLN A 325 8.56 35.98 14.80
C GLN A 325 9.11 35.34 13.51
N GLY A 326 10.27 34.67 13.61
CA GLY A 326 10.85 33.93 12.49
C GLY A 326 9.94 32.79 12.04
N PHE A 327 9.40 32.05 12.98
CA PHE A 327 8.49 30.95 12.64
C PHE A 327 7.16 31.45 12.05
N GLN A 328 6.59 32.57 12.57
CA GLN A 328 5.42 33.18 11.96
C GLN A 328 5.70 33.65 10.51
N ALA A 329 6.88 34.20 10.25
CA ALA A 329 7.29 34.59 8.91
C ALA A 329 7.39 33.38 7.98
N LEU A 330 7.91 32.24 8.48
CA LEU A 330 7.93 30.98 7.74
C LEU A 330 6.52 30.47 7.43
N VAL A 331 5.63 30.47 8.41
CA VAL A 331 4.22 30.10 8.23
C VAL A 331 3.55 30.99 7.17
N SER A 332 3.80 32.29 7.22
CA SER A 332 3.30 33.24 6.21
C SER A 332 3.86 32.95 4.81
N MET A 333 5.14 32.59 4.71
CA MET A 333 5.77 32.20 3.45
C MET A 333 5.13 30.92 2.88
N ILE A 334 4.89 29.90 3.73
CA ILE A 334 4.23 28.65 3.34
C ILE A 334 2.79 28.91 2.91
N LEU A 335 2.08 29.82 3.60
CA LEU A 335 0.73 30.22 3.18
C LEU A 335 0.76 30.87 1.78
N SER A 336 1.76 31.68 1.48
CA SER A 336 1.95 32.25 0.14
C SER A 336 2.22 31.16 -0.91
N CYS A 337 2.97 30.11 -0.56
CA CYS A 337 3.17 28.95 -1.43
C CYS A 337 1.88 28.14 -1.64
N THR A 338 1.06 28.01 -0.60
CA THR A 338 -0.26 27.35 -0.71
C THR A 338 -1.18 28.12 -1.67
N GLY A 339 -1.14 29.44 -1.61
CA GLY A 339 -1.89 30.36 -2.48
C GLY A 339 -1.18 30.70 -3.80
N MET A 340 -0.29 29.89 -4.29
CA MET A 340 0.42 30.11 -5.55
C MET A 340 -0.56 30.43 -6.68
N PRO A 341 -0.36 31.52 -7.44
CA PRO A 341 -1.26 31.89 -8.55
C PRO A 341 -1.34 30.80 -9.62
N GLY A 342 -2.54 30.65 -10.19
CA GLY A 342 -2.82 29.66 -11.23
C GLY A 342 -3.47 28.38 -10.71
N HIS A 343 -3.82 27.49 -11.62
CA HIS A 343 -4.44 26.20 -11.33
C HIS A 343 -3.41 25.08 -11.27
N TYR A 344 -3.49 24.29 -10.18
CA TYR A 344 -2.76 23.04 -10.08
C TYR A 344 -3.41 21.97 -11.00
N PRO A 345 -2.67 21.12 -11.72
CA PRO A 345 -1.20 21.08 -11.83
C PRO A 345 -0.63 21.85 -13.02
N VAL A 346 -1.48 22.52 -13.80
CA VAL A 346 -1.13 23.06 -15.12
C VAL A 346 -0.29 24.34 -15.03
N ASP A 347 -0.71 25.28 -14.17
CA ASP A 347 -0.03 26.57 -14.01
C ASP A 347 1.02 26.57 -12.90
N GLU A 348 0.86 25.67 -11.91
CA GLU A 348 1.77 25.59 -10.76
C GLU A 348 1.73 24.19 -10.13
N THR A 349 2.80 23.82 -9.44
CA THR A 349 2.96 22.52 -8.77
C THR A 349 3.37 22.64 -7.30
N SER A 350 3.39 23.85 -6.76
CA SER A 350 3.94 24.14 -5.43
C SER A 350 2.91 24.01 -4.31
N SER A 351 1.67 24.35 -4.57
CA SER A 351 0.62 24.42 -3.53
C SER A 351 0.34 23.08 -2.86
N SER A 352 0.39 21.98 -3.61
CA SER A 352 0.19 20.63 -3.08
C SER A 352 1.25 20.21 -2.04
N LEU A 353 2.46 20.72 -2.16
CA LEU A 353 3.55 20.41 -1.23
C LEU A 353 3.30 20.92 0.19
N THR A 354 2.46 21.95 0.32
CA THR A 354 2.24 22.64 1.60
C THR A 354 1.17 21.99 2.48
N LEU A 355 0.35 21.09 1.93
CA LEU A 355 -0.84 20.59 2.62
C LEU A 355 -0.49 19.79 3.87
N THR A 356 0.54 18.94 3.81
CA THR A 356 1.01 18.16 4.97
C THR A 356 1.52 19.06 6.11
N PHE A 357 2.16 20.19 5.77
CA PHE A 357 2.60 21.15 6.77
C PHE A 357 1.45 21.69 7.64
N TRP A 358 0.30 22.00 7.03
CA TRP A 358 -0.86 22.51 7.77
C TRP A 358 -1.43 21.49 8.74
N TYR A 359 -1.43 20.24 8.35
CA TYR A 359 -1.78 19.13 9.24
C TYR A 359 -0.78 19.01 10.41
N THR A 360 0.51 19.01 10.11
CA THR A 360 1.57 18.91 11.14
C THR A 360 1.49 20.07 12.14
N LEU A 361 1.30 21.30 11.65
CA LEU A 361 1.15 22.47 12.52
C LEU A 361 -0.08 22.38 13.43
N GLN A 362 -1.21 21.91 12.92
CA GLN A 362 -2.43 21.70 13.70
C GLN A 362 -2.21 20.64 14.78
N ASP A 363 -1.66 19.49 14.42
CA ASP A 363 -1.40 18.39 15.37
C ASP A 363 -0.44 18.82 16.48
N ASP A 364 0.65 19.51 16.12
CA ASP A 364 1.61 20.03 17.07
C ASP A 364 0.98 21.06 18.05
N ILE A 365 0.15 21.97 17.54
CA ILE A 365 -0.56 22.93 18.40
C ILE A 365 -1.52 22.20 19.35
N MET A 366 -2.29 21.23 18.83
CA MET A 366 -3.29 20.51 19.63
C MET A 366 -2.65 19.57 20.67
N SER A 367 -1.41 19.16 20.47
CA SER A 367 -0.65 18.33 21.39
C SER A 367 0.08 19.11 22.51
N LEU A 368 0.02 20.46 22.52
CA LEU A 368 0.62 21.29 23.55
C LEU A 368 -0.20 21.29 24.87
N ASP A 369 0.44 21.70 25.97
CA ASP A 369 -0.23 21.95 27.24
C ASP A 369 -1.35 22.99 27.10
N THR A 370 -2.43 22.85 27.84
CA THR A 370 -3.65 23.67 27.71
C THR A 370 -3.40 25.19 27.70
N GLU A 371 -2.44 25.67 28.50
CA GLU A 371 -2.11 27.12 28.56
C GLU A 371 -1.41 27.57 27.27
N LYS A 372 -0.40 26.81 26.80
CA LYS A 372 0.30 27.09 25.57
C LYS A 372 -0.62 26.91 24.38
N GLN A 373 -1.40 25.83 24.33
CA GLN A 373 -2.37 25.59 23.27
C GLN A 373 -3.32 26.79 23.09
N THR A 374 -3.89 27.33 24.22
CA THR A 374 -4.78 28.50 24.16
C THR A 374 -4.08 29.72 23.54
N LEU A 375 -2.82 29.98 23.93
CA LEU A 375 -2.04 31.09 23.39
C LEU A 375 -1.77 30.93 21.89
N TYR A 376 -1.31 29.74 21.45
CA TYR A 376 -1.01 29.49 20.06
C TYR A 376 -2.28 29.48 19.20
N LEU A 377 -3.40 28.98 19.69
CA LEU A 377 -4.69 29.08 19.01
C LEU A 377 -5.10 30.53 18.76
N GLN A 378 -4.88 31.45 19.72
CA GLN A 378 -5.17 32.87 19.50
C GLN A 378 -4.34 33.46 18.35
N VAL A 379 -3.10 33.02 18.22
CA VAL A 379 -2.18 33.51 17.17
C VAL A 379 -2.49 32.91 15.81
N TYR A 380 -2.77 31.60 15.75
CA TYR A 380 -2.87 30.87 14.47
C TYR A 380 -4.30 30.72 13.94
N ARG A 381 -5.35 30.87 14.75
CA ARG A 381 -6.74 30.86 14.24
C ARG A 381 -6.96 31.82 13.06
N PRO A 382 -6.51 33.09 13.09
CA PRO A 382 -6.64 33.99 11.93
C PRO A 382 -5.89 33.46 10.70
N VAL A 383 -4.74 32.82 10.87
CA VAL A 383 -3.96 32.24 9.78
C VAL A 383 -4.73 31.07 9.15
N TYR A 384 -5.34 30.22 9.96
CA TYR A 384 -6.16 29.11 9.46
C TYR A 384 -7.44 29.58 8.76
N PHE A 385 -8.06 30.67 9.17
CA PHE A 385 -9.14 31.30 8.40
C PHE A 385 -8.66 31.80 7.03
N GLN A 386 -7.47 32.39 6.97
CA GLN A 386 -6.87 32.76 5.67
C GLN A 386 -6.56 31.53 4.82
N LEU A 387 -6.07 30.45 5.46
CA LEU A 387 -5.83 29.18 4.79
C LEU A 387 -7.10 28.63 4.14
N VAL A 388 -8.23 28.66 4.83
CA VAL A 388 -9.53 28.24 4.27
C VAL A 388 -9.87 29.02 3.01
N GLU A 389 -9.69 30.37 3.03
CA GLU A 389 -9.88 31.20 1.83
C GLU A 389 -9.01 30.73 0.65
N VAL A 390 -7.74 30.51 0.95
CA VAL A 390 -6.75 30.07 -0.04
C VAL A 390 -7.11 28.67 -0.58
N LEU A 391 -7.45 27.73 0.29
CA LEU A 391 -7.79 26.35 -0.10
C LEU A 391 -9.05 26.30 -0.96
N LEU A 392 -10.09 27.07 -0.61
CA LEU A 392 -11.30 27.17 -1.42
C LEU A 392 -11.02 27.80 -2.79
N HIS A 393 -10.16 28.80 -2.84
CA HIS A 393 -9.72 29.38 -4.10
C HIS A 393 -8.95 28.38 -4.97
N LYS A 394 -8.08 27.61 -4.37
CA LYS A 394 -7.28 26.57 -5.06
C LYS A 394 -8.12 25.36 -5.51
N ALA A 395 -9.17 25.02 -4.77
CA ALA A 395 -10.12 23.96 -5.13
C ALA A 395 -11.06 24.36 -6.28
N ARG A 396 -11.14 25.63 -6.60
CA ARG A 396 -12.02 26.19 -7.62
C ARG A 396 -11.69 25.65 -9.01
N PHE A 397 -12.71 25.25 -9.77
CA PHE A 397 -12.54 24.86 -11.16
C PHE A 397 -12.08 26.04 -12.02
N PRO A 398 -11.25 25.81 -13.05
CA PRO A 398 -10.95 26.83 -14.06
C PRO A 398 -12.17 27.14 -14.92
N SER A 399 -12.04 28.05 -15.89
CA SER A 399 -13.09 28.29 -16.86
C SER A 399 -13.41 27.02 -17.67
N ASP A 400 -14.65 26.89 -18.15
CA ASP A 400 -15.08 25.68 -18.89
C ASP A 400 -14.20 25.43 -20.14
N GLN A 401 -13.78 26.50 -20.81
CA GLN A 401 -12.88 26.42 -21.97
C GLN A 401 -11.51 25.91 -21.59
N GLU A 402 -10.95 26.39 -20.49
CA GLU A 402 -9.66 26.00 -19.99
C GLU A 402 -9.68 24.54 -19.51
N PHE A 403 -10.68 24.16 -18.69
CA PHE A 403 -10.81 22.79 -18.20
C PHE A 403 -10.99 21.78 -19.32
N THR A 404 -11.68 22.14 -20.39
CA THR A 404 -11.85 21.27 -21.56
C THR A 404 -10.52 21.03 -22.29
N SER A 405 -9.61 22.04 -22.28
CA SER A 405 -8.31 21.95 -22.93
C SER A 405 -7.30 21.04 -22.17
N TRP A 406 -7.53 20.76 -20.90
CA TRP A 406 -6.64 19.95 -20.08
C TRP A 406 -6.61 18.48 -20.53
N SER A 407 -5.45 17.83 -20.38
CA SER A 407 -5.32 16.39 -20.60
C SER A 407 -6.13 15.58 -19.55
N SER A 408 -6.36 14.30 -19.83
CA SER A 408 -7.00 13.39 -18.86
C SER A 408 -6.19 13.28 -17.56
N ASP A 409 -4.87 13.29 -17.69
CA ASP A 409 -3.94 13.16 -16.57
C ASP A 409 -3.95 14.43 -15.68
N ASP A 410 -4.00 15.62 -16.28
CA ASP A 410 -4.12 16.88 -15.55
C ASP A 410 -5.45 16.96 -14.76
N LYS A 411 -6.55 16.52 -15.40
CA LYS A 411 -7.87 16.45 -14.74
C LYS A 411 -7.87 15.47 -13.57
N GLU A 412 -7.19 14.33 -13.70
CA GLU A 412 -7.08 13.35 -12.61
C GLU A 412 -6.18 13.85 -11.47
N GLN A 413 -5.06 14.49 -11.79
CA GLN A 413 -4.21 15.14 -10.80
C GLN A 413 -4.95 16.26 -10.05
N PHE A 414 -5.74 17.07 -10.74
CA PHE A 414 -6.57 18.10 -10.11
C PHE A 414 -7.64 17.49 -9.20
N ARG A 415 -8.24 16.36 -9.60
CA ARG A 415 -9.22 15.65 -8.77
C ARG A 415 -8.58 15.14 -7.48
N THR A 416 -7.39 14.51 -7.57
CA THR A 416 -6.61 14.04 -6.41
C THR A 416 -6.24 15.22 -5.51
N TYR A 417 -5.76 16.30 -6.08
CA TYR A 417 -5.42 17.52 -5.34
C TYR A 417 -6.63 18.12 -4.57
N ARG A 418 -7.82 18.08 -5.14
CA ARG A 418 -9.04 18.48 -4.43
C ARG A 418 -9.36 17.56 -3.26
N VAL A 419 -9.08 16.26 -3.35
CA VAL A 419 -9.21 15.32 -2.21
C VAL A 419 -8.24 15.71 -1.10
N ASP A 420 -6.99 16.00 -1.42
CA ASP A 420 -6.00 16.44 -0.44
C ASP A 420 -6.40 17.77 0.25
N ILE A 421 -7.02 18.70 -0.51
CA ILE A 421 -7.62 19.92 0.04
C ILE A 421 -8.78 19.59 0.98
N SER A 422 -9.64 18.64 0.62
CA SER A 422 -10.76 18.20 1.46
C SER A 422 -10.26 17.66 2.81
N ASP A 423 -9.23 16.81 2.79
CA ASP A 423 -8.63 16.28 4.00
C ASP A 423 -8.00 17.38 4.87
N THR A 424 -7.37 18.36 4.23
CA THR A 424 -6.83 19.54 4.93
C THR A 424 -7.94 20.38 5.56
N LEU A 425 -9.07 20.58 4.88
CA LEU A 425 -10.22 21.31 5.42
C LEU A 425 -10.85 20.59 6.61
N MET A 426 -10.90 19.26 6.63
CA MET A 426 -11.34 18.48 7.79
C MET A 426 -10.44 18.73 9.00
N CYS A 427 -9.14 18.69 8.80
CA CYS A 427 -8.15 19.02 9.83
C CYS A 427 -8.30 20.45 10.36
N VAL A 428 -8.50 21.42 9.45
CA VAL A 428 -8.74 22.84 9.81
C VAL A 428 -10.03 23.01 10.64
N TYR A 429 -11.07 22.23 10.32
CA TYR A 429 -12.31 22.26 11.08
C TYR A 429 -12.14 21.82 12.54
N GLU A 430 -11.29 20.84 12.81
CA GLU A 430 -10.96 20.42 14.19
C GLU A 430 -10.40 21.58 15.03
N LEU A 431 -9.65 22.49 14.39
CA LEU A 431 -9.06 23.66 15.05
C LEU A 431 -10.02 24.85 15.13
N LEU A 432 -10.76 25.16 14.06
CA LEU A 432 -11.64 26.31 13.98
C LEU A 432 -13.04 26.07 14.54
N GLY A 433 -13.52 24.82 14.48
CA GLY A 433 -14.82 24.43 14.97
C GLY A 433 -16.01 25.08 14.25
N PRO A 434 -17.16 25.27 14.93
CA PRO A 434 -18.40 25.76 14.33
C PRO A 434 -18.30 27.15 13.68
N GLU A 435 -17.30 27.96 14.04
CA GLU A 435 -17.08 29.26 13.43
C GLU A 435 -16.75 29.13 11.94
N LEU A 436 -16.01 28.11 11.54
CA LEU A 436 -15.71 27.82 10.13
C LEU A 436 -17.01 27.55 9.36
N LEU A 437 -17.86 26.70 9.90
CA LEU A 437 -19.14 26.35 9.27
C LEU A 437 -20.01 27.58 9.05
N ARG A 438 -20.09 28.47 10.05
CA ARG A 438 -20.82 29.75 9.95
C ARG A 438 -20.21 30.68 8.92
N ASN A 439 -18.89 30.79 8.87
CA ASN A 439 -18.19 31.61 7.89
C ASN A 439 -18.49 31.14 6.46
N LEU A 440 -18.44 29.83 6.19
CA LEU A 440 -18.79 29.27 4.87
C LEU A 440 -20.25 29.56 4.50
N TYR A 441 -21.18 29.42 5.47
CA TYR A 441 -22.57 29.69 5.28
C TYR A 441 -22.85 31.15 4.93
N ASP A 442 -22.28 32.10 5.67
CA ASP A 442 -22.41 33.52 5.43
C ASP A 442 -21.90 33.90 4.04
N LYS A 443 -20.78 33.37 3.61
CA LYS A 443 -20.23 33.58 2.26
C LYS A 443 -21.14 33.04 1.17
N LEU A 444 -21.69 31.85 1.34
CA LEU A 444 -22.62 31.26 0.39
C LEU A 444 -23.89 32.11 0.30
N GLY A 445 -24.41 32.60 1.43
CA GLY A 445 -25.56 33.51 1.47
C GLY A 445 -25.31 34.81 0.71
N VAL A 446 -24.13 35.40 0.88
CA VAL A 446 -23.74 36.62 0.15
C VAL A 446 -23.67 36.35 -1.37
N LEU A 447 -23.05 35.27 -1.81
CA LEU A 447 -22.97 34.95 -3.24
C LEU A 447 -24.33 34.69 -3.88
N LEU A 448 -25.27 34.09 -3.15
CA LEU A 448 -26.61 33.79 -3.66
C LEU A 448 -27.55 35.02 -3.66
N THR A 449 -27.28 36.03 -2.82
CA THR A 449 -28.08 37.24 -2.72
C THR A 449 -27.56 38.41 -3.53
N ASP A 450 -26.29 38.35 -3.98
CA ASP A 450 -25.69 39.43 -4.79
C ASP A 450 -26.18 39.36 -6.25
N THR A 451 -27.16 40.22 -6.56
CA THR A 451 -27.71 40.35 -7.91
C THR A 451 -26.89 41.26 -8.83
N THR A 452 -25.84 41.94 -8.30
CA THR A 452 -25.08 42.94 -9.04
C THR A 452 -23.89 42.38 -9.77
N HIS A 453 -23.35 41.29 -9.32
CA HIS A 453 -22.30 40.49 -9.99
C HIS A 453 -22.81 39.07 -10.25
N SER A 454 -22.79 38.66 -11.53
CA SER A 454 -23.01 37.27 -11.88
C SER A 454 -21.95 36.41 -11.15
N SER A 455 -22.28 35.94 -9.94
CA SER A 455 -21.44 35.05 -9.18
C SER A 455 -21.12 33.82 -10.03
N SER A 456 -19.83 33.53 -10.19
CA SER A 456 -19.42 32.40 -11.03
C SER A 456 -19.87 31.11 -10.36
N TRP A 457 -20.30 30.13 -11.15
CA TRP A 457 -20.69 28.82 -10.63
C TRP A 457 -19.52 28.15 -9.88
N GLN A 458 -18.28 28.48 -10.26
CA GLN A 458 -17.07 27.97 -9.63
C GLN A 458 -16.94 28.39 -8.16
N ASP A 459 -17.31 29.62 -7.84
CA ASP A 459 -17.25 30.14 -6.46
C ASP A 459 -18.28 29.43 -5.56
N ILE A 460 -19.50 29.26 -6.06
CA ILE A 460 -20.56 28.54 -5.37
C ILE A 460 -20.16 27.06 -5.16
N GLU A 461 -19.64 26.45 -6.20
CA GLU A 461 -19.17 25.07 -6.17
C GLU A 461 -18.06 24.86 -5.15
N ALA A 462 -17.06 25.75 -5.11
CA ALA A 462 -15.97 25.68 -4.14
C ALA A 462 -16.45 25.78 -2.69
N LEU A 463 -17.42 26.66 -2.40
CA LEU A 463 -18.02 26.75 -1.06
C LEU A 463 -18.80 25.49 -0.68
N LEU A 464 -19.59 24.95 -1.59
CA LEU A 464 -20.29 23.68 -1.36
C LEU A 464 -19.31 22.52 -1.16
N TYR A 465 -18.21 22.52 -1.91
CA TYR A 465 -17.14 21.54 -1.72
C TYR A 465 -16.51 21.64 -0.32
N GLY A 466 -16.33 22.87 0.18
CA GLY A 466 -15.90 23.11 1.56
C GLY A 466 -16.87 22.52 2.59
N PHE A 467 -18.18 22.71 2.42
CA PHE A 467 -19.18 22.06 3.28
C PHE A 467 -19.13 20.55 3.19
N GLN A 468 -19.09 20.01 1.97
CA GLN A 468 -18.98 18.57 1.75
C GLN A 468 -17.76 17.97 2.46
N SER A 469 -16.62 18.65 2.42
CA SER A 469 -15.35 18.20 3.03
C SER A 469 -15.48 18.06 4.54
N ILE A 470 -16.15 18.96 5.23
CA ILE A 470 -16.25 18.98 6.70
C ILE A 470 -17.52 18.34 7.25
N ALA A 471 -18.49 18.03 6.42
CA ALA A 471 -19.81 17.57 6.85
C ALA A 471 -19.79 16.33 7.76
N GLU A 472 -18.86 15.39 7.51
CA GLU A 472 -18.73 14.16 8.31
C GLU A 472 -18.10 14.41 9.70
N THR A 473 -17.39 15.50 9.89
CA THR A 473 -16.76 15.88 11.16
C THR A 473 -17.62 16.82 12.03
N VAL A 474 -18.71 17.37 11.43
CA VAL A 474 -19.63 18.25 12.15
C VAL A 474 -20.46 17.46 13.15
N ASP A 475 -20.50 17.90 14.43
CA ASP A 475 -21.41 17.32 15.42
C ASP A 475 -22.86 17.61 15.02
N VAL A 476 -23.58 16.56 14.69
CA VAL A 476 -24.95 16.58 14.16
C VAL A 476 -25.93 17.23 15.14
N SER A 477 -25.66 17.15 16.43
CA SER A 477 -26.59 17.56 17.49
C SER A 477 -26.70 19.07 17.67
N TYR A 478 -25.69 19.84 17.27
CA TYR A 478 -25.55 21.25 17.72
C TYR A 478 -25.39 22.27 16.58
N SER A 479 -25.61 21.93 15.31
CA SER A 479 -25.39 22.86 14.20
C SER A 479 -26.62 23.69 13.88
N ASP A 480 -26.55 24.99 14.06
CA ASP A 480 -27.57 25.96 13.62
C ASP A 480 -27.52 26.24 12.11
N VAL A 481 -26.40 25.92 11.49
CA VAL A 481 -26.08 26.31 10.10
C VAL A 481 -26.63 25.30 9.09
N ILE A 482 -26.64 24.02 9.42
CA ILE A 482 -27.05 22.96 8.49
C ILE A 482 -28.48 23.10 7.99
N PRO A 483 -29.49 23.43 8.84
CA PRO A 483 -30.84 23.70 8.35
C PRO A 483 -30.89 24.85 7.33
N GLY A 484 -30.13 25.90 7.57
CA GLY A 484 -29.99 27.02 6.65
C GLY A 484 -29.34 26.60 5.33
N LEU A 485 -28.28 25.83 5.37
CA LEU A 485 -27.60 25.30 4.18
C LEU A 485 -28.54 24.46 3.31
N ILE A 486 -29.28 23.52 3.91
CA ILE A 486 -30.27 22.71 3.19
C ILE A 486 -31.39 23.60 2.60
N GLY A 487 -31.78 24.67 3.26
CA GLY A 487 -32.71 25.65 2.75
C GLY A 487 -32.18 26.48 1.57
N LEU A 488 -30.87 26.73 1.51
CA LEU A 488 -30.22 27.44 0.41
C LEU A 488 -29.97 26.58 -0.83
N ILE A 489 -29.70 25.28 -0.68
CA ILE A 489 -29.41 24.38 -1.82
C ILE A 489 -30.44 24.43 -2.93
N PRO A 490 -31.78 24.42 -2.68
CA PRO A 490 -32.78 24.49 -3.74
C PRO A 490 -32.76 25.82 -4.51
N LEU A 491 -32.18 26.87 -3.95
CA LEU A 491 -32.06 28.19 -4.58
C LEU A 491 -30.90 28.28 -5.56
N ILE A 492 -29.99 27.31 -5.53
CA ILE A 492 -28.81 27.24 -6.41
C ILE A 492 -29.25 26.73 -7.79
N THR A 493 -29.08 27.57 -8.82
CA THR A 493 -29.34 27.15 -10.20
C THR A 493 -28.11 26.39 -10.70
N ALA A 494 -28.23 25.08 -10.88
CA ALA A 494 -27.17 24.21 -11.40
C ALA A 494 -27.00 24.42 -12.90
N THR A 495 -26.16 25.36 -13.30
CA THR A 495 -25.86 25.67 -14.70
C THR A 495 -24.79 24.78 -15.34
N ASN A 496 -24.06 24.05 -14.51
CA ASN A 496 -22.93 23.23 -14.92
C ASN A 496 -23.01 21.85 -14.25
N VAL A 497 -22.47 20.81 -14.93
CA VAL A 497 -22.47 19.43 -14.43
C VAL A 497 -21.67 19.30 -13.13
N GLN A 498 -20.51 19.92 -13.04
CA GLN A 498 -19.66 19.86 -11.85
C GLN A 498 -20.35 20.47 -10.63
N LEU A 499 -21.04 21.60 -10.79
CA LEU A 499 -21.82 22.21 -9.71
C LEU A 499 -22.96 21.28 -9.27
N ALA A 500 -23.68 20.69 -10.22
CA ALA A 500 -24.75 19.74 -9.94
C ALA A 500 -24.24 18.48 -9.21
N GLU A 501 -23.10 17.95 -9.61
CA GLU A 501 -22.44 16.82 -8.90
C GLU A 501 -22.11 17.19 -7.45
N THR A 502 -21.52 18.36 -7.22
CA THR A 502 -21.16 18.83 -5.87
C THR A 502 -22.38 19.06 -5.01
N ILE A 503 -23.48 19.57 -5.57
CA ILE A 503 -24.78 19.68 -4.88
C ILE A 503 -25.24 18.29 -4.40
N MET A 504 -25.23 17.31 -5.28
CA MET A 504 -25.66 15.95 -4.94
C MET A 504 -24.77 15.34 -3.86
N LEU A 505 -23.47 15.43 -4.00
CA LEU A 505 -22.51 14.91 -3.01
C LEU A 505 -22.61 15.64 -1.66
N THR A 506 -22.89 16.93 -1.65
CA THR A 506 -23.12 17.71 -0.42
C THR A 506 -24.37 17.21 0.32
N ILE A 507 -25.46 16.96 -0.40
CA ILE A 507 -26.66 16.34 0.18
C ILE A 507 -26.33 14.96 0.77
N GLY A 508 -25.56 14.16 0.05
CA GLY A 508 -25.14 12.83 0.52
C GLY A 508 -24.28 12.88 1.78
N SER A 509 -23.39 13.85 1.89
CA SER A 509 -22.55 14.04 3.08
C SER A 509 -23.34 14.46 4.32
N LEU A 510 -24.52 15.04 4.15
CA LEU A 510 -25.44 15.42 5.22
C LEU A 510 -26.47 14.32 5.56
N ALA A 511 -26.34 13.10 5.02
CA ALA A 511 -27.33 12.03 5.20
C ALA A 511 -27.53 11.65 6.68
N GLU A 512 -26.47 11.60 7.48
CA GLU A 512 -26.57 11.33 8.93
C GLU A 512 -27.33 12.43 9.65
N TRP A 513 -27.07 13.68 9.32
CA TRP A 513 -27.81 14.81 9.86
C TRP A 513 -29.30 14.76 9.46
N LEU A 514 -29.60 14.40 8.21
CA LEU A 514 -30.97 14.21 7.72
C LEU A 514 -31.70 13.08 8.45
N ALA A 515 -30.99 12.06 8.90
CA ALA A 515 -31.58 10.97 9.70
C ALA A 515 -32.13 11.46 11.04
N ASP A 516 -31.45 12.42 11.69
CA ASP A 516 -31.93 13.04 12.93
C ASP A 516 -32.95 14.16 12.72
N HIS A 517 -33.01 14.72 11.48
CA HIS A 517 -33.86 15.86 11.12
C HIS A 517 -34.80 15.51 9.94
N SER A 518 -35.61 14.51 10.11
CA SER A 518 -36.47 13.91 9.07
C SER A 518 -37.43 14.90 8.37
N ILE A 519 -37.75 16.03 8.99
CA ILE A 519 -38.60 17.08 8.37
C ILE A 519 -37.95 17.63 7.08
N MET A 520 -36.61 17.72 7.03
CA MET A 520 -35.86 18.24 5.88
C MET A 520 -35.61 17.17 4.79
N LEU A 521 -35.87 15.92 5.09
CA LEU A 521 -35.57 14.79 4.19
C LEU A 521 -36.39 14.86 2.88
N ALA A 522 -37.65 15.27 2.95
CA ALA A 522 -38.53 15.36 1.77
C ALA A 522 -38.00 16.31 0.69
N GLY A 523 -37.47 17.46 1.10
CA GLY A 523 -36.87 18.45 0.20
C GLY A 523 -35.58 17.92 -0.47
N ALA A 524 -34.71 17.31 0.31
CA ALA A 524 -33.47 16.71 -0.18
C ALA A 524 -33.74 15.56 -1.16
N LEU A 525 -34.64 14.64 -0.82
CA LEU A 525 -35.04 13.54 -1.70
C LEU A 525 -35.63 14.01 -3.03
N ARG A 526 -36.43 15.05 -3.02
CA ARG A 526 -36.98 15.61 -4.27
C ARG A 526 -35.88 16.02 -5.25
N LEU A 527 -34.84 16.68 -4.77
CA LEU A 527 -33.72 17.11 -5.60
C LEU A 527 -32.94 15.89 -6.15
N VAL A 528 -32.70 14.91 -5.30
CA VAL A 528 -31.99 13.69 -5.69
C VAL A 528 -32.78 12.88 -6.73
N LEU A 529 -34.08 12.70 -6.53
CA LEU A 529 -34.93 11.95 -7.47
C LEU A 529 -35.07 12.66 -8.81
N GLN A 530 -35.13 14.00 -8.83
CA GLN A 530 -35.12 14.78 -10.07
C GLN A 530 -33.83 14.61 -10.85
N ALA A 531 -32.69 14.55 -10.15
CA ALA A 531 -31.37 14.37 -10.77
C ALA A 531 -31.10 12.94 -11.21
N LEU A 532 -31.83 11.94 -10.68
CA LEU A 532 -31.61 10.52 -10.93
C LEU A 532 -31.77 10.15 -12.42
N SER A 533 -32.60 10.86 -13.17
CA SER A 533 -32.79 10.64 -14.61
C SER A 533 -31.72 11.28 -15.50
N ASN A 534 -30.74 11.99 -14.92
CA ASN A 534 -29.64 12.59 -15.66
C ASN A 534 -28.42 11.63 -15.68
N ALA A 535 -28.04 11.18 -16.87
CA ALA A 535 -26.91 10.26 -17.06
C ALA A 535 -25.56 10.87 -16.65
N ASP A 536 -25.38 12.19 -16.81
CA ASP A 536 -24.14 12.88 -16.46
C ASP A 536 -23.92 12.95 -14.94
N LEU A 537 -24.98 12.87 -14.15
CA LEU A 537 -24.97 12.87 -12.68
C LEU A 537 -25.07 11.45 -12.08
N SER A 538 -24.94 10.43 -12.89
CA SER A 538 -25.17 9.03 -12.49
C SER A 538 -24.43 8.62 -11.22
N VAL A 539 -23.14 8.87 -11.15
CA VAL A 539 -22.29 8.47 -10.01
C VAL A 539 -22.70 9.22 -8.73
N SER A 540 -22.75 10.53 -8.78
CA SER A 540 -23.05 11.39 -7.62
C SER A 540 -24.47 11.17 -7.09
N THR A 541 -25.44 11.09 -7.99
CA THR A 541 -26.86 10.95 -7.60
C THR A 541 -27.16 9.59 -7.00
N VAL A 542 -26.71 8.50 -7.65
CA VAL A 542 -26.95 7.14 -7.16
C VAL A 542 -26.20 6.87 -5.85
N SER A 543 -24.96 7.36 -5.73
CA SER A 543 -24.19 7.29 -4.49
C SER A 543 -24.90 8.02 -3.34
N THR A 544 -25.41 9.22 -3.59
CA THR A 544 -26.17 10.02 -2.62
C THR A 544 -27.46 9.33 -2.21
N LEU A 545 -28.22 8.80 -3.16
CA LEU A 545 -29.45 8.07 -2.88
C LEU A 545 -29.18 6.84 -2.01
N LYS A 546 -28.14 6.09 -2.33
CA LYS A 546 -27.73 4.93 -1.54
C LYS A 546 -27.38 5.32 -0.10
N ARG A 547 -26.62 6.42 0.09
CA ARG A 547 -26.26 6.92 1.42
C ARG A 547 -27.48 7.39 2.22
N ILE A 548 -28.38 8.13 1.60
CA ILE A 548 -29.64 8.56 2.23
C ILE A 548 -30.49 7.33 2.63
N CYS A 549 -30.61 6.36 1.76
CA CYS A 549 -31.39 5.14 2.06
C CYS A 549 -30.78 4.34 3.20
N ARG A 550 -29.47 4.32 3.34
CA ARG A 550 -28.75 3.66 4.45
C ARG A 550 -28.96 4.39 5.77
N GLU A 551 -28.65 5.68 5.82
CA GLU A 551 -28.66 6.46 7.05
C GLU A 551 -30.06 6.83 7.53
N CYS A 552 -30.93 7.27 6.61
CA CYS A 552 -32.30 7.69 6.93
C CYS A 552 -33.33 6.55 6.94
N ARG A 553 -32.90 5.31 7.00
CA ARG A 553 -33.71 4.09 6.84
C ARG A 553 -35.05 4.12 7.59
N HIS A 554 -35.04 4.59 8.82
CA HIS A 554 -36.24 4.64 9.68
C HIS A 554 -37.28 5.68 9.26
N HIS A 555 -36.92 6.63 8.39
CA HIS A 555 -37.76 7.74 7.96
C HIS A 555 -38.20 7.66 6.48
N LEU A 556 -37.83 6.57 5.77
CA LEU A 556 -38.06 6.46 4.33
C LEU A 556 -39.46 6.00 3.95
N ARG A 557 -40.21 5.41 4.87
CA ARG A 557 -41.54 4.83 4.58
C ARG A 557 -42.51 5.79 3.84
N PRO A 558 -42.63 7.08 4.23
CA PRO A 558 -43.49 8.03 3.52
C PRO A 558 -43.04 8.30 2.08
N HIS A 559 -41.77 8.12 1.78
CA HIS A 559 -41.12 8.43 0.49
C HIS A 559 -40.89 7.21 -0.39
N ALA A 560 -41.24 6.01 0.10
CA ALA A 560 -40.90 4.76 -0.55
C ALA A 560 -41.46 4.62 -1.97
N ASN A 561 -42.70 5.05 -2.19
CA ASN A 561 -43.34 4.96 -3.51
C ASN A 561 -42.67 5.88 -4.52
N ASP A 562 -42.28 7.08 -4.12
CA ASP A 562 -41.62 8.06 -4.98
C ASP A 562 -40.23 7.54 -5.40
N ILE A 563 -39.46 7.00 -4.43
CA ILE A 563 -38.15 6.42 -4.68
C ILE A 563 -38.23 5.19 -5.60
N LEU A 564 -39.17 4.28 -5.33
CA LEU A 564 -39.39 3.08 -6.15
C LEU A 564 -39.80 3.44 -7.57
N THR A 565 -40.74 4.39 -7.75
CA THR A 565 -41.21 4.82 -9.06
C THR A 565 -40.07 5.44 -9.89
N ALA A 566 -39.34 6.38 -9.32
CA ALA A 566 -38.20 7.00 -9.98
C ALA A 566 -37.10 5.96 -10.33
N SER A 567 -36.81 5.03 -9.43
CA SER A 567 -35.84 3.99 -9.64
C SER A 567 -36.24 3.00 -10.74
N GLN A 568 -37.49 2.58 -10.77
CA GLN A 568 -38.03 1.72 -11.83
C GLN A 568 -37.98 2.38 -13.20
N GLU A 569 -38.30 3.67 -13.26
CA GLU A 569 -38.23 4.45 -14.51
C GLU A 569 -36.81 4.48 -15.08
N VAL A 570 -35.81 4.75 -14.28
CA VAL A 570 -34.41 4.79 -14.75
C VAL A 570 -33.83 3.40 -15.06
N LEU A 571 -34.30 2.35 -14.38
CA LEU A 571 -33.95 0.96 -14.70
C LEU A 571 -34.51 0.53 -16.07
N VAL A 572 -35.77 0.88 -16.36
CA VAL A 572 -36.40 0.59 -17.67
C VAL A 572 -35.73 1.37 -18.81
N LYS A 573 -35.38 2.62 -18.58
CA LYS A 573 -34.70 3.48 -19.56
C LYS A 573 -33.22 3.17 -19.73
N GLN A 574 -32.61 2.34 -18.88
CA GLN A 574 -31.20 1.97 -18.88
C GLN A 574 -30.24 3.20 -18.89
N ILE A 575 -30.55 4.20 -18.09
CA ILE A 575 -29.80 5.48 -18.04
C ILE A 575 -28.42 5.29 -17.46
N HIS A 576 -28.25 4.43 -16.45
CA HIS A 576 -27.02 4.25 -15.68
C HIS A 576 -26.20 3.05 -16.16
N LYS A 577 -24.89 3.10 -15.90
CA LYS A 577 -23.98 1.96 -16.11
C LYS A 577 -24.20 0.87 -15.06
N THR A 578 -23.73 -0.33 -15.36
CA THR A 578 -23.91 -1.52 -14.50
C THR A 578 -23.53 -1.27 -13.04
N THR A 579 -22.39 -0.62 -12.77
CA THR A 579 -21.94 -0.34 -11.39
C THR A 579 -22.94 0.54 -10.63
N GLN A 580 -23.45 1.60 -11.24
CA GLN A 580 -24.42 2.50 -10.63
C GLN A 580 -25.79 1.83 -10.46
N ILE A 581 -26.17 0.96 -11.37
CA ILE A 581 -27.39 0.14 -11.24
C ILE A 581 -27.27 -0.78 -10.02
N MET A 582 -26.12 -1.40 -9.78
CA MET A 582 -25.89 -2.22 -8.59
C MET A 582 -26.02 -1.38 -7.31
N TRP A 583 -25.45 -0.16 -7.28
CA TRP A 583 -25.62 0.77 -6.14
C TRP A 583 -27.08 1.18 -5.93
N LEU A 584 -27.82 1.40 -7.00
CA LEU A 584 -29.26 1.70 -6.93
C LEU A 584 -30.02 0.53 -6.32
N MET A 585 -29.71 -0.70 -6.72
CA MET A 585 -30.33 -1.90 -6.13
C MET A 585 -29.98 -2.04 -4.64
N GLN A 586 -28.78 -1.70 -4.23
CA GLN A 586 -28.42 -1.65 -2.81
C GLN A 586 -29.21 -0.58 -2.05
N ALA A 587 -29.41 0.59 -2.64
CA ALA A 587 -30.25 1.64 -2.07
C ALA A 587 -31.70 1.15 -1.89
N LEU A 588 -32.23 0.47 -2.87
CA LEU A 588 -33.58 -0.12 -2.81
C LEU A 588 -33.70 -1.24 -1.77
N GLY A 589 -32.64 -2.02 -1.56
CA GLY A 589 -32.58 -2.99 -0.46
C GLY A 589 -32.72 -2.33 0.92
N TYR A 590 -31.99 -1.24 1.17
CA TYR A 590 -32.16 -0.42 2.39
C TYR A 590 -33.58 0.15 2.51
N LEU A 591 -34.12 0.65 1.42
CA LEU A 591 -35.48 1.21 1.38
C LEU A 591 -36.53 0.15 1.75
N LEU A 592 -36.46 -1.02 1.12
CA LEU A 592 -37.39 -2.12 1.37
C LEU A 592 -37.32 -2.63 2.81
N SER A 593 -36.12 -2.66 3.40
CA SER A 593 -35.96 -3.07 4.80
C SER A 593 -36.60 -2.09 5.80
N SER A 594 -36.99 -0.90 5.38
CA SER A 594 -37.72 0.09 6.20
C SER A 594 -39.25 -0.09 6.19
N LEU A 595 -39.75 -0.94 5.30
CA LEU A 595 -41.19 -1.13 5.10
C LEU A 595 -41.75 -2.24 6.02
N PRO A 596 -43.04 -2.26 6.29
CA PRO A 596 -43.71 -3.40 6.96
C PRO A 596 -43.56 -4.68 6.17
N ASP A 597 -43.37 -5.82 6.85
CA ASP A 597 -43.15 -7.13 6.25
C ASP A 597 -44.23 -7.50 5.18
N GLU A 598 -45.45 -7.06 5.38
CA GLU A 598 -46.59 -7.30 4.46
C GLU A 598 -46.43 -6.60 3.10
N GLU A 599 -45.76 -5.44 3.06
CA GLU A 599 -45.55 -4.67 1.84
C GLU A 599 -44.27 -5.07 1.08
N ILE A 600 -43.29 -5.64 1.78
CA ILE A 600 -41.95 -5.91 1.22
C ILE A 600 -42.02 -6.90 0.06
N LEU A 601 -42.72 -8.02 0.25
CA LEU A 601 -42.79 -9.08 -0.76
C LEU A 601 -43.40 -8.58 -2.08
N GLY A 602 -44.51 -7.83 -1.99
CA GLY A 602 -45.20 -7.30 -3.18
C GLY A 602 -44.31 -6.30 -3.96
N LYS A 603 -43.65 -5.41 -3.26
CA LYS A 603 -42.74 -4.42 -3.87
C LYS A 603 -41.45 -5.05 -4.40
N LEU A 604 -40.88 -6.01 -3.68
CA LEU A 604 -39.71 -6.75 -4.10
C LEU A 604 -39.99 -7.56 -5.38
N LEU A 605 -41.12 -8.27 -5.44
CA LEU A 605 -41.54 -9.00 -6.63
C LEU A 605 -41.85 -8.08 -7.81
N SER A 606 -42.51 -6.94 -7.57
CA SER A 606 -42.73 -5.93 -8.61
C SER A 606 -41.41 -5.41 -9.22
N LEU A 607 -40.42 -5.21 -8.41
CA LEU A 607 -39.11 -4.73 -8.85
C LEU A 607 -38.32 -5.81 -9.59
N LEU A 608 -38.30 -7.05 -9.08
CA LEU A 608 -37.49 -8.14 -9.61
C LEU A 608 -38.16 -8.95 -10.71
N SER A 609 -39.49 -8.92 -10.85
CA SER A 609 -40.24 -9.73 -11.79
C SER A 609 -39.75 -9.63 -13.25
N PRO A 610 -39.50 -8.44 -13.82
CA PRO A 610 -38.95 -8.33 -15.18
C PRO A 610 -37.58 -9.01 -15.32
N HIS A 611 -36.75 -8.90 -14.31
CA HIS A 611 -35.38 -9.47 -14.29
C HIS A 611 -35.44 -11.00 -14.11
N ILE A 612 -36.33 -11.50 -13.27
CA ILE A 612 -36.55 -12.95 -13.09
C ILE A 612 -37.09 -13.58 -14.40
N GLN A 613 -38.02 -12.93 -15.08
CA GLN A 613 -38.51 -13.40 -16.39
C GLN A 613 -37.38 -13.42 -17.44
N GLN A 614 -36.53 -12.44 -17.44
CA GLN A 614 -35.37 -12.41 -18.34
C GLN A 614 -34.36 -13.52 -17.98
N LEU A 615 -34.14 -13.77 -16.70
CA LEU A 615 -33.30 -14.88 -16.23
C LEU A 615 -33.86 -16.24 -16.66
N GLU A 616 -35.19 -16.41 -16.62
CA GLU A 616 -35.88 -17.61 -17.10
C GLU A 616 -35.69 -17.84 -18.61
N ARG A 617 -35.80 -16.78 -19.41
CA ARG A 617 -35.46 -16.84 -20.85
C ARG A 617 -34.00 -17.24 -21.08
N LEU A 618 -33.05 -16.61 -20.37
CA LEU A 618 -31.62 -16.94 -20.47
C LEU A 618 -31.35 -18.39 -20.02
N ALA A 619 -32.09 -18.90 -19.04
CA ALA A 619 -31.98 -20.30 -18.63
C ALA A 619 -32.40 -21.27 -19.73
N ASN A 620 -33.27 -20.85 -20.65
CA ASN A 620 -33.74 -21.67 -21.77
C ASN A 620 -32.97 -21.45 -23.08
N GLU A 621 -32.23 -20.34 -23.20
CA GLU A 621 -31.42 -20.02 -24.38
C GLU A 621 -30.12 -20.83 -24.45
N THR A 622 -29.55 -20.94 -25.66
CA THR A 622 -28.21 -21.51 -25.84
C THR A 622 -27.14 -20.53 -25.37
N PRO A 623 -26.06 -21.00 -24.72
CA PRO A 623 -24.96 -20.14 -24.25
C PRO A 623 -24.33 -19.32 -25.37
N SER A 624 -24.23 -18.00 -25.16
CA SER A 624 -23.56 -17.06 -26.06
C SER A 624 -22.86 -15.96 -25.22
N PRO A 625 -21.88 -15.22 -25.77
CA PRO A 625 -21.25 -14.12 -25.04
C PRO A 625 -22.25 -13.05 -24.56
N ALA A 626 -23.29 -12.76 -25.36
CA ALA A 626 -24.34 -11.81 -24.99
C ALA A 626 -25.22 -12.34 -23.86
N SER A 627 -25.60 -13.64 -23.89
CA SER A 627 -26.36 -14.27 -22.81
C SER A 627 -25.55 -14.37 -21.52
N LYS A 628 -24.20 -14.54 -21.59
CA LYS A 628 -23.30 -14.50 -20.43
C LYS A 628 -23.36 -13.14 -19.75
N LEU A 629 -23.17 -12.06 -20.50
CA LEU A 629 -23.20 -10.69 -19.95
C LEU A 629 -24.56 -10.35 -19.31
N SER A 630 -25.64 -10.73 -19.96
CA SER A 630 -27.00 -10.53 -19.42
C SER A 630 -27.24 -11.33 -18.15
N THR A 631 -26.75 -12.57 -18.08
CA THR A 631 -26.85 -13.42 -16.89
C THR A 631 -26.06 -12.82 -15.72
N LEU A 632 -24.81 -12.38 -15.96
CA LEU A 632 -23.97 -11.72 -14.96
C LEU A 632 -24.65 -10.44 -14.43
N HIS A 633 -25.24 -9.65 -15.33
CA HIS A 633 -25.93 -8.43 -14.95
C HIS A 633 -27.11 -8.71 -14.01
N ILE A 634 -27.98 -9.65 -14.36
CA ILE A 634 -29.18 -9.99 -13.55
C ILE A 634 -28.80 -10.61 -12.22
N LEU A 635 -27.85 -11.54 -12.20
CA LEU A 635 -27.36 -12.12 -10.95
C LEU A 635 -26.75 -11.05 -10.03
N GLY A 636 -26.03 -10.09 -10.60
CA GLY A 636 -25.52 -8.94 -9.88
C GLY A 636 -26.61 -8.05 -9.28
N LEU A 637 -27.71 -7.79 -10.01
CA LEU A 637 -28.87 -7.05 -9.51
C LEU A 637 -29.49 -7.74 -8.29
N ILE A 638 -29.76 -9.03 -8.42
CA ILE A 638 -30.36 -9.83 -7.34
C ILE A 638 -29.45 -9.89 -6.12
N SER A 639 -28.17 -10.13 -6.34
CA SER A 639 -27.15 -10.14 -5.29
C SER A 639 -27.07 -8.78 -4.56
N SER A 640 -27.10 -7.69 -5.31
CA SER A 640 -27.00 -6.32 -4.76
C SER A 640 -28.16 -5.98 -3.85
N ILE A 641 -29.41 -6.25 -4.27
CA ILE A 641 -30.58 -5.96 -3.43
C ILE A 641 -30.63 -6.83 -2.18
N PHE A 642 -30.26 -8.09 -2.30
CA PHE A 642 -30.25 -9.01 -1.15
C PHE A 642 -29.11 -8.68 -0.16
N SER A 643 -28.04 -8.05 -0.61
CA SER A 643 -26.94 -7.65 0.27
C SER A 643 -27.29 -6.59 1.31
N THR A 644 -28.36 -5.84 1.09
CA THR A 644 -28.77 -4.69 1.92
C THR A 644 -30.19 -4.82 2.49
N LEU A 645 -30.96 -5.81 2.04
CA LEU A 645 -32.30 -6.06 2.53
C LEU A 645 -32.24 -6.88 3.83
N ASP A 646 -31.99 -6.20 4.95
CA ASP A 646 -31.86 -6.78 6.28
C ASP A 646 -33.06 -6.43 7.16
N LEU A 647 -33.79 -7.46 7.60
CA LEU A 647 -34.97 -7.34 8.44
C LEU A 647 -34.70 -7.61 9.92
N ASN A 648 -33.50 -8.08 10.26
CA ASN A 648 -33.14 -8.45 11.64
C ASN A 648 -33.09 -7.25 12.58
N THR A 649 -32.64 -6.10 12.11
CA THR A 649 -32.56 -4.86 12.90
C THR A 649 -33.93 -4.31 13.32
N GLN A 650 -35.00 -4.63 12.61
CA GLN A 650 -36.37 -4.24 13.02
C GLN A 650 -36.91 -5.14 14.14
N ARG A 651 -36.48 -6.41 14.20
CA ARG A 651 -36.96 -7.40 15.17
C ARG A 651 -36.31 -7.21 16.53
N GLU A 652 -35.05 -6.76 16.59
CA GLU A 652 -34.34 -6.47 17.85
C GLU A 652 -34.99 -5.32 18.64
N GLY A 653 -35.60 -4.32 17.98
CA GLY A 653 -36.32 -3.20 18.62
C GLY A 653 -37.72 -3.56 19.17
N GLN A 654 -38.26 -4.74 18.86
CA GLN A 654 -39.60 -5.19 19.24
C GLN A 654 -39.63 -6.27 20.34
N GLU A 655 -38.49 -6.79 20.78
CA GLU A 655 -38.42 -7.81 21.84
C GLU A 655 -38.94 -7.34 23.21
N ASP A 656 -39.08 -6.03 23.46
CA ASP A 656 -39.68 -5.49 24.70
C ASP A 656 -41.22 -5.55 24.77
N SER A 657 -41.89 -5.98 23.71
CA SER A 657 -43.37 -6.17 23.68
C SER A 657 -43.74 -7.67 23.64
N ARG A 658 -43.48 -8.38 24.72
CA ARG A 658 -43.95 -9.76 24.92
C ARG A 658 -45.47 -9.75 25.06
N ASN A 659 -46.23 -9.86 23.97
CA ASN A 659 -47.57 -10.42 23.87
C ASN A 659 -48.20 -10.12 22.50
N SER A 660 -47.76 -10.81 21.47
CA SER A 660 -48.66 -11.04 20.30
C SER A 660 -48.31 -12.38 19.68
N HIS A 661 -49.31 -13.24 19.56
CA HIS A 661 -49.29 -14.44 18.75
C HIS A 661 -49.20 -14.08 17.28
N PHE A 662 -48.02 -13.75 16.80
CA PHE A 662 -47.72 -13.64 15.37
C PHE A 662 -47.19 -14.99 14.86
N GLN A 663 -47.93 -15.59 13.91
CA GLN A 663 -47.35 -16.63 13.07
C GLN A 663 -46.16 -16.04 12.31
N PRO A 664 -45.01 -16.70 12.31
CA PRO A 664 -43.86 -16.22 11.55
C PRO A 664 -44.20 -16.29 10.05
N HIS A 665 -44.48 -15.14 9.44
CA HIS A 665 -44.52 -15.03 7.97
C HIS A 665 -43.13 -15.35 7.45
N ALA A 666 -43.04 -16.17 6.37
CA ALA A 666 -41.76 -16.47 5.74
C ALA A 666 -41.08 -15.17 5.29
N ASN A 667 -39.76 -15.04 5.53
CA ASN A 667 -39.02 -13.88 5.13
C ASN A 667 -39.17 -13.64 3.61
N PRO A 668 -39.51 -12.44 3.14
CA PRO A 668 -39.76 -12.15 1.72
C PRO A 668 -38.60 -12.51 0.81
N VAL A 669 -37.35 -12.35 1.28
CA VAL A 669 -36.15 -12.74 0.53
C VAL A 669 -36.11 -14.27 0.31
N VAL A 670 -36.48 -15.04 1.31
CA VAL A 670 -36.55 -16.51 1.19
C VAL A 670 -37.55 -16.93 0.14
N VAL A 671 -38.71 -16.26 0.09
CA VAL A 671 -39.74 -16.54 -0.93
C VAL A 671 -39.22 -16.30 -2.34
N VAL A 672 -38.53 -15.17 -2.57
CA VAL A 672 -37.97 -14.86 -3.88
C VAL A 672 -36.81 -15.81 -4.21
N LEU A 673 -35.94 -16.13 -3.24
CA LEU A 673 -34.86 -17.11 -3.44
C LEU A 673 -35.41 -18.50 -3.84
N GLN A 674 -36.53 -18.94 -3.26
CA GLN A 674 -37.15 -20.19 -3.64
C GLN A 674 -37.65 -20.20 -5.09
N GLN A 675 -38.07 -19.04 -5.61
CA GLN A 675 -38.46 -18.91 -7.03
C GLN A 675 -37.23 -18.88 -7.96
N VAL A 676 -36.17 -18.20 -7.56
CA VAL A 676 -34.97 -18.02 -8.38
C VAL A 676 -34.06 -19.23 -8.34
N PHE A 677 -34.11 -20.04 -7.28
CA PHE A 677 -33.23 -21.18 -7.07
C PHE A 677 -33.18 -22.16 -8.24
N PRO A 678 -34.34 -22.65 -8.78
CA PRO A 678 -34.33 -23.58 -9.92
C PRO A 678 -33.73 -22.94 -11.18
N LEU A 679 -33.93 -21.65 -11.39
CA LEU A 679 -33.36 -20.90 -12.53
C LEU A 679 -31.84 -20.82 -12.42
N ILE A 680 -31.31 -20.49 -11.24
CA ILE A 680 -29.88 -20.47 -10.98
C ILE A 680 -29.28 -21.87 -11.16
N GLN A 681 -29.95 -22.92 -10.70
CA GLN A 681 -29.50 -24.29 -10.87
C GLN A 681 -29.41 -24.68 -12.36
N THR A 682 -30.41 -24.29 -13.16
CA THR A 682 -30.37 -24.52 -14.62
C THR A 682 -29.25 -23.74 -15.30
N LEU A 683 -29.06 -22.49 -14.94
CA LEU A 683 -27.97 -21.67 -15.46
C LEU A 683 -26.61 -22.25 -15.11
N LEU A 684 -26.41 -22.68 -13.88
CA LEU A 684 -25.15 -23.29 -13.44
C LEU A 684 -24.83 -24.57 -14.18
N SER A 685 -25.83 -25.38 -14.53
CA SER A 685 -25.63 -26.57 -15.36
C SER A 685 -25.11 -26.24 -16.77
N LYS A 686 -25.49 -25.08 -17.32
CA LYS A 686 -25.06 -24.62 -18.64
C LYS A 686 -23.68 -23.92 -18.64
N TRP A 687 -23.40 -23.16 -17.57
CA TRP A 687 -22.22 -22.32 -17.45
C TRP A 687 -21.17 -22.88 -16.49
N LEU A 688 -21.13 -24.18 -16.30
CA LEU A 688 -20.32 -24.86 -15.28
C LEU A 688 -18.81 -24.51 -15.34
N LYS A 689 -18.28 -24.30 -16.55
CA LYS A 689 -16.86 -23.95 -16.80
C LYS A 689 -16.58 -22.44 -16.78
N GLU A 690 -17.62 -21.63 -16.76
CA GLU A 690 -17.47 -20.16 -16.75
C GLU A 690 -17.42 -19.64 -15.31
N THR A 691 -16.24 -19.49 -14.79
CA THR A 691 -15.97 -19.11 -13.39
C THR A 691 -16.71 -17.84 -12.98
N GLU A 692 -16.81 -16.84 -13.86
CA GLU A 692 -17.52 -15.58 -13.58
C GLU A 692 -18.99 -15.80 -13.28
N VAL A 693 -19.66 -16.65 -14.05
CA VAL A 693 -21.11 -16.94 -13.86
C VAL A 693 -21.32 -17.75 -12.58
N VAL A 694 -20.46 -18.73 -12.34
CA VAL A 694 -20.55 -19.55 -11.12
C VAL A 694 -20.29 -18.68 -9.88
N THR A 695 -19.31 -17.80 -9.93
CA THR A 695 -19.01 -16.85 -8.83
C THR A 695 -20.18 -15.88 -8.59
N ALA A 696 -20.78 -15.34 -9.66
CA ALA A 696 -21.95 -14.47 -9.54
C ALA A 696 -23.16 -15.17 -8.92
N ALA A 697 -23.40 -16.42 -9.30
CA ALA A 697 -24.47 -17.24 -8.72
C ALA A 697 -24.22 -17.56 -7.23
N CYS A 698 -22.99 -17.93 -6.89
CA CYS A 698 -22.57 -18.13 -5.49
C CYS A 698 -22.72 -16.86 -4.66
N ALA A 699 -22.42 -15.68 -5.24
CA ALA A 699 -22.57 -14.40 -4.57
C ALA A 699 -24.04 -14.09 -4.19
N VAL A 700 -25.02 -14.51 -4.99
CA VAL A 700 -26.44 -14.36 -4.64
C VAL A 700 -26.72 -15.04 -3.30
N PHE A 701 -26.27 -16.29 -3.15
CA PHE A 701 -26.48 -17.06 -1.92
C PHE A 701 -25.63 -16.56 -0.75
N GLU A 702 -24.40 -16.16 -1.00
CA GLU A 702 -23.51 -15.62 0.02
C GLU A 702 -24.06 -14.33 0.64
N LYS A 703 -24.53 -13.40 -0.20
CA LYS A 703 -25.13 -12.15 0.26
C LYS A 703 -26.43 -12.39 1.01
N SER A 704 -27.23 -13.32 0.52
CA SER A 704 -28.47 -13.72 1.19
C SER A 704 -28.22 -14.37 2.55
N LEU A 705 -27.22 -15.24 2.67
CA LEU A 705 -26.81 -15.86 3.95
C LEU A 705 -26.40 -14.82 4.99
N LYS A 706 -25.68 -13.78 4.56
CA LYS A 706 -25.20 -12.69 5.44
C LYS A 706 -26.35 -11.84 5.99
N THR A 707 -27.37 -11.59 5.20
CA THR A 707 -28.54 -10.78 5.60
C THR A 707 -29.64 -11.57 6.29
N LEU A 708 -29.90 -12.78 5.84
CA LEU A 708 -30.96 -13.63 6.41
C LEU A 708 -30.53 -14.35 7.69
N ILE A 709 -29.26 -14.69 7.81
CA ILE A 709 -28.71 -15.47 8.92
C ILE A 709 -29.56 -16.74 9.14
N ARG A 710 -30.29 -16.86 10.24
CA ARG A 710 -31.12 -18.04 10.57
C ARG A 710 -32.35 -18.20 9.67
N ASP A 711 -32.86 -17.12 9.11
CA ASP A 711 -34.05 -17.19 8.21
C ASP A 711 -33.73 -17.93 6.91
N PHE A 712 -32.46 -18.15 6.58
CA PHE A 712 -32.03 -18.97 5.45
C PHE A 712 -32.22 -20.48 5.67
N ALA A 713 -32.53 -20.92 6.87
CA ALA A 713 -32.64 -22.34 7.25
C ALA A 713 -33.43 -23.23 6.26
N PRO A 714 -34.59 -22.81 5.69
CA PRO A 714 -35.33 -23.64 4.75
C PRO A 714 -34.58 -24.02 3.47
N LEU A 715 -33.54 -23.25 3.10
CA LEU A 715 -32.77 -23.43 1.87
C LEU A 715 -31.44 -24.15 2.08
N VAL A 716 -31.03 -24.41 3.30
CA VAL A 716 -29.72 -25.00 3.62
C VAL A 716 -29.51 -26.35 2.94
N GLY A 717 -30.51 -27.25 3.01
CA GLY A 717 -30.43 -28.58 2.39
C GLY A 717 -30.27 -28.52 0.87
N GLN A 718 -31.10 -27.70 0.21
CA GLN A 718 -31.01 -27.50 -1.24
C GLN A 718 -29.70 -26.86 -1.69
N LEU A 719 -29.21 -25.89 -0.92
CA LEU A 719 -27.95 -25.24 -1.23
C LEU A 719 -26.75 -26.17 -1.06
N CYS A 720 -26.75 -27.01 -0.03
CA CYS A 720 -25.74 -28.05 0.16
C CYS A 720 -25.69 -29.04 -1.00
N GLU A 721 -26.86 -29.46 -1.48
CA GLU A 721 -26.98 -30.36 -2.64
C GLU A 721 -26.44 -29.68 -3.92
N LEU A 722 -26.83 -28.42 -4.16
CA LEU A 722 -26.34 -27.64 -5.31
C LEU A 722 -24.82 -27.49 -5.29
N ILE A 723 -24.26 -27.08 -4.17
CA ILE A 723 -22.80 -26.92 -4.03
C ILE A 723 -22.08 -28.25 -4.27
N GLY A 724 -22.63 -29.37 -3.72
CA GLY A 724 -22.08 -30.70 -3.92
C GLY A 724 -22.07 -31.11 -5.39
N GLN A 725 -23.14 -30.86 -6.13
CA GLN A 725 -23.24 -31.13 -7.57
C GLN A 725 -22.26 -30.27 -8.37
N LEU A 726 -22.14 -28.95 -8.07
CA LEU A 726 -21.21 -28.04 -8.71
C LEU A 726 -19.76 -28.48 -8.51
N PHE A 727 -19.38 -28.72 -7.26
CA PHE A 727 -18.00 -29.05 -6.92
C PHE A 727 -17.57 -30.43 -7.44
N SER A 728 -18.51 -31.39 -7.49
CA SER A 728 -18.26 -32.70 -8.09
C SER A 728 -18.11 -32.66 -9.62
N SER A 729 -18.80 -31.73 -10.27
CA SER A 729 -18.75 -31.60 -11.73
C SER A 729 -17.56 -30.77 -12.21
N TYR A 730 -17.28 -29.65 -11.55
CA TYR A 730 -16.16 -28.76 -11.85
C TYR A 730 -15.74 -27.99 -10.58
N PRO A 731 -14.71 -28.46 -9.88
CA PRO A 731 -14.28 -27.84 -8.62
C PRO A 731 -13.83 -26.39 -8.80
N GLN A 732 -14.42 -25.46 -8.03
CA GLN A 732 -14.08 -24.04 -8.05
C GLN A 732 -14.05 -23.47 -6.62
N ALA A 733 -13.19 -22.48 -6.39
CA ALA A 733 -12.98 -21.86 -5.09
C ALA A 733 -14.25 -21.24 -4.49
N CYS A 734 -15.09 -20.60 -5.32
CA CYS A 734 -16.34 -19.95 -4.87
C CYS A 734 -17.34 -20.91 -4.20
N ALA A 735 -17.34 -22.18 -4.61
CA ALA A 735 -18.18 -23.21 -3.97
C ALA A 735 -17.69 -23.52 -2.53
N LEU A 736 -16.39 -23.55 -2.32
CA LEU A 736 -15.80 -23.72 -0.98
C LEU A 736 -16.01 -22.48 -0.11
N ASP A 737 -15.94 -21.29 -0.67
CA ASP A 737 -16.22 -20.03 0.04
C ASP A 737 -17.68 -19.97 0.50
N LEU A 738 -18.60 -20.39 -0.34
CA LEU A 738 -20.02 -20.48 0.01
C LEU A 738 -20.26 -21.54 1.11
N THR A 739 -19.56 -22.69 1.02
CA THR A 739 -19.60 -23.73 2.07
C THR A 739 -19.07 -23.17 3.41
N ARG A 740 -18.01 -22.37 3.37
CA ARG A 740 -17.47 -21.68 4.56
C ARG A 740 -18.48 -20.75 5.21
N GLN A 741 -19.29 -20.02 4.43
CA GLN A 741 -20.37 -19.18 4.96
C GLN A 741 -21.49 -20.01 5.59
N LEU A 742 -21.86 -21.15 5.00
CA LEU A 742 -22.82 -22.09 5.60
C LEU A 742 -22.33 -22.62 6.95
N VAL A 743 -21.06 -23.00 7.03
CA VAL A 743 -20.43 -23.43 8.29
C VAL A 743 -20.43 -22.31 9.32
N HIS A 744 -20.11 -21.08 8.90
CA HIS A 744 -20.11 -19.94 9.80
C HIS A 744 -21.47 -19.71 10.47
N VAL A 745 -22.55 -19.83 9.73
CA VAL A 745 -23.91 -19.53 10.21
C VAL A 745 -24.54 -20.74 10.91
N PHE A 746 -24.48 -21.94 10.32
CA PHE A 746 -25.30 -23.08 10.70
C PHE A 746 -24.55 -24.26 11.36
N ALA A 747 -23.25 -24.24 11.49
CA ALA A 747 -22.47 -25.36 12.03
C ALA A 747 -22.87 -25.76 13.47
N CYS A 748 -23.30 -24.78 14.28
CA CYS A 748 -23.70 -24.99 15.67
C CYS A 748 -25.17 -25.46 15.81
N GLU A 749 -25.98 -25.44 14.73
CA GLU A 749 -27.39 -25.81 14.74
C GLU A 749 -27.58 -27.29 14.40
N LYS A 750 -28.01 -28.09 15.38
CA LYS A 750 -28.13 -29.54 15.26
C LYS A 750 -29.06 -30.01 14.13
N GLU A 751 -30.11 -29.23 13.81
CA GLU A 751 -31.11 -29.57 12.78
C GLU A 751 -30.59 -29.40 11.37
N HIS A 752 -29.71 -28.42 11.15
CA HIS A 752 -29.21 -28.02 9.83
C HIS A 752 -27.78 -28.53 9.54
N PHE A 753 -27.13 -29.09 10.53
CA PHE A 753 -25.75 -29.58 10.41
C PHE A 753 -25.57 -30.84 9.54
N PRO A 754 -26.48 -31.85 9.55
CA PRO A 754 -26.31 -33.09 8.78
C PRO A 754 -26.03 -32.88 7.28
N PRO A 755 -26.77 -32.05 6.53
CA PRO A 755 -26.46 -31.80 5.12
C PRO A 755 -25.13 -31.06 4.95
N ILE A 756 -24.74 -30.18 5.88
CA ILE A 756 -23.46 -29.50 5.85
C ILE A 756 -22.32 -30.47 6.10
N ALA A 757 -22.47 -31.41 7.04
CA ALA A 757 -21.50 -32.46 7.29
C ALA A 757 -21.25 -33.32 6.05
N ALA A 758 -22.32 -33.77 5.39
CA ALA A 758 -22.22 -34.53 4.14
C ALA A 758 -21.51 -33.72 3.02
N LEU A 759 -21.79 -32.42 2.91
CA LEU A 759 -21.12 -31.54 1.97
C LEU A 759 -19.65 -31.41 2.30
N LEU A 760 -19.27 -31.22 3.57
CA LEU A 760 -17.88 -31.16 4.02
C LEU A 760 -17.09 -32.43 3.68
N GLU A 761 -17.67 -33.60 3.88
CA GLU A 761 -17.08 -34.88 3.50
C GLU A 761 -16.82 -34.97 1.98
N LEU A 762 -17.82 -34.59 1.19
CA LEU A 762 -17.71 -34.58 -0.27
C LEU A 762 -16.64 -33.63 -0.78
N VAL A 763 -16.66 -32.35 -0.37
CA VAL A 763 -15.67 -31.36 -0.84
C VAL A 763 -14.27 -31.68 -0.37
N THR A 764 -14.11 -32.24 0.83
CA THR A 764 -12.82 -32.68 1.36
C THR A 764 -12.26 -33.85 0.55
N SER A 765 -13.09 -34.83 0.21
CA SER A 765 -12.69 -35.99 -0.61
C SER A 765 -12.26 -35.56 -2.02
N ILE A 766 -13.02 -34.69 -2.67
CA ILE A 766 -12.71 -34.19 -4.03
C ILE A 766 -11.42 -33.36 -3.99
N THR A 767 -11.27 -32.48 -3.02
CA THR A 767 -10.08 -31.63 -2.91
C THR A 767 -8.83 -32.47 -2.63
N MET A 768 -8.95 -33.52 -1.80
CA MET A 768 -7.86 -34.49 -1.60
C MET A 768 -7.41 -35.13 -2.92
N ALA A 769 -8.36 -35.52 -3.76
CA ALA A 769 -8.04 -36.08 -5.08
C ALA A 769 -7.29 -35.06 -5.97
N ILE A 770 -7.67 -33.78 -5.91
CA ILE A 770 -6.94 -32.70 -6.61
C ILE A 770 -5.50 -32.60 -6.08
N PHE A 771 -5.30 -32.60 -4.76
CA PHE A 771 -3.95 -32.58 -4.18
C PHE A 771 -3.08 -33.77 -4.58
N GLN A 772 -3.67 -34.94 -4.75
CA GLN A 772 -2.96 -36.16 -5.19
C GLN A 772 -2.54 -36.11 -6.67
N HIS A 773 -3.29 -35.40 -7.52
CA HIS A 773 -3.04 -35.32 -8.98
C HIS A 773 -2.24 -34.08 -9.42
N GLY A 774 -1.89 -33.19 -8.52
CA GLY A 774 -1.12 -31.98 -8.80
C GLY A 774 -1.91 -30.69 -8.51
N ALA A 775 -1.99 -30.34 -7.26
CA ALA A 775 -2.72 -29.18 -6.77
C ALA A 775 -2.16 -27.82 -7.22
N GLN A 776 -0.93 -27.78 -7.75
CA GLN A 776 -0.26 -26.53 -8.15
C GLN A 776 -0.99 -25.75 -9.25
N ASP A 777 -1.85 -26.42 -10.02
CA ASP A 777 -2.68 -25.81 -11.04
C ASP A 777 -3.98 -25.15 -10.47
N HIS A 778 -4.27 -25.35 -9.17
CA HIS A 778 -5.49 -24.88 -8.49
C HIS A 778 -5.19 -24.18 -7.16
N PRO A 779 -4.37 -23.11 -7.14
CA PRO A 779 -3.99 -22.42 -5.90
C PRO A 779 -5.18 -21.75 -5.20
N ASP A 780 -6.17 -21.29 -5.94
CA ASP A 780 -7.41 -20.69 -5.44
C ASP A 780 -8.28 -21.71 -4.68
N VAL A 781 -8.40 -22.93 -5.20
CA VAL A 781 -9.12 -24.03 -4.52
C VAL A 781 -8.39 -24.42 -3.24
N ALA A 782 -7.06 -24.51 -3.27
CA ALA A 782 -6.27 -24.81 -2.08
C ALA A 782 -6.43 -23.72 -1.01
N ASP A 783 -6.37 -22.44 -1.37
CA ASP A 783 -6.58 -21.31 -0.46
C ASP A 783 -7.95 -21.35 0.21
N SER A 784 -9.03 -21.48 -0.58
CA SER A 784 -10.40 -21.56 -0.06
C SER A 784 -10.62 -22.82 0.80
N PHE A 785 -9.96 -23.92 0.48
CA PHE A 785 -10.03 -25.16 1.28
C PHE A 785 -9.37 -24.98 2.66
N MET A 786 -8.21 -24.31 2.73
CA MET A 786 -7.57 -24.01 4.01
C MET A 786 -8.42 -23.06 4.86
N GLN A 787 -9.03 -22.05 4.25
CA GLN A 787 -9.95 -21.14 4.94
C GLN A 787 -11.22 -21.86 5.43
N LEU A 788 -11.78 -22.77 4.62
CA LEU A 788 -12.94 -23.57 5.01
C LEU A 788 -12.66 -24.39 6.27
N HIS A 789 -11.58 -25.17 6.28
CA HIS A 789 -11.23 -26.02 7.43
C HIS A 789 -10.80 -25.20 8.66
N THR A 790 -10.21 -24.03 8.48
CA THR A 790 -10.01 -23.09 9.59
C THR A 790 -11.33 -22.66 10.23
N GLN A 791 -12.36 -22.41 9.41
CA GLN A 791 -13.69 -22.06 9.90
C GLN A 791 -14.39 -23.23 10.58
N VAL A 792 -14.25 -24.44 10.05
CA VAL A 792 -14.79 -25.68 10.67
C VAL A 792 -14.17 -25.89 12.04
N MET A 793 -12.84 -25.76 12.17
CA MET A 793 -12.13 -25.87 13.45
C MET A 793 -12.65 -24.85 14.49
N LYS A 794 -12.90 -23.60 14.07
CA LYS A 794 -13.41 -22.56 14.97
C LYS A 794 -14.85 -22.78 15.41
N ARG A 795 -15.71 -23.29 14.52
CA ARG A 795 -17.14 -23.36 14.78
C ARG A 795 -17.63 -24.72 15.26
N LYS A 796 -17.05 -25.80 14.75
CA LYS A 796 -17.51 -27.16 14.99
C LYS A 796 -16.37 -28.17 14.98
N PRO A 797 -15.40 -28.06 15.90
CA PRO A 797 -14.25 -28.94 15.92
C PRO A 797 -14.65 -30.43 16.14
N ASP A 798 -15.77 -30.71 16.80
CA ASP A 798 -16.26 -32.09 17.05
C ASP A 798 -16.56 -32.89 15.78
N VAL A 799 -16.68 -32.25 14.60
CA VAL A 799 -16.93 -32.95 13.35
C VAL A 799 -15.78 -33.92 13.01
N TYR A 800 -14.60 -33.64 13.48
CA TYR A 800 -13.43 -34.48 13.30
C TYR A 800 -13.41 -35.70 14.25
N LEU A 801 -14.20 -35.68 15.35
CA LEU A 801 -14.35 -36.78 16.31
C LEU A 801 -15.40 -37.79 15.85
N THR A 802 -16.39 -37.38 15.06
CA THR A 802 -17.54 -38.23 14.71
C THR A 802 -17.30 -39.16 13.51
N GLY A 803 -16.06 -39.19 12.99
CA GLY A 803 -15.63 -40.13 11.95
C GLY A 803 -15.99 -39.77 10.51
N GLY A 804 -16.65 -38.61 10.28
CA GLY A 804 -16.99 -38.13 8.92
C GLY A 804 -15.85 -37.42 8.21
N LEU A 805 -15.05 -36.64 8.95
CA LEU A 805 -13.86 -35.93 8.44
C LEU A 805 -12.60 -36.47 9.10
N ASP A 806 -11.63 -36.89 8.29
CA ASP A 806 -10.31 -37.30 8.75
C ASP A 806 -9.38 -36.09 8.84
N ILE A 807 -8.97 -35.77 10.07
CA ILE A 807 -8.03 -34.66 10.32
C ILE A 807 -6.68 -34.87 9.64
N LYS A 808 -6.25 -36.14 9.44
CA LYS A 808 -5.02 -36.47 8.74
C LYS A 808 -5.04 -35.99 7.30
N VAL A 809 -6.16 -36.12 6.62
CA VAL A 809 -6.35 -35.61 5.23
C VAL A 809 -6.12 -34.09 5.17
N VAL A 810 -6.76 -33.36 6.06
CA VAL A 810 -6.64 -31.90 6.14
C VAL A 810 -5.21 -31.49 6.48
N PHE A 811 -4.58 -32.20 7.40
CA PHE A 811 -3.19 -31.99 7.79
C PHE A 811 -2.25 -32.16 6.59
N TYR A 812 -2.34 -33.25 5.84
CA TYR A 812 -1.49 -33.49 4.68
C TYR A 812 -1.75 -32.53 3.52
N CYS A 813 -3.00 -32.14 3.28
CA CYS A 813 -3.32 -31.07 2.33
C CYS A 813 -2.63 -29.75 2.74
N GLY A 814 -2.63 -29.44 4.03
CA GLY A 814 -1.92 -28.28 4.58
C GLY A 814 -0.39 -28.37 4.39
N ILE A 815 0.21 -29.54 4.66
CA ILE A 815 1.64 -29.75 4.42
C ILE A 815 2.01 -29.50 2.94
N LEU A 816 1.21 -30.01 2.01
CA LEU A 816 1.42 -29.77 0.58
C LEU A 816 1.23 -28.30 0.20
N SER A 817 0.32 -27.60 0.86
CA SER A 817 0.01 -26.19 0.59
C SER A 817 1.13 -25.22 0.99
N PHE A 818 2.02 -25.57 1.89
CA PHE A 818 3.23 -24.78 2.16
C PHE A 818 4.17 -24.66 0.95
N LYS A 819 4.07 -25.56 -0.02
CA LYS A 819 4.92 -25.59 -1.23
C LYS A 819 4.39 -24.76 -2.39
N PHE A 820 3.23 -24.12 -2.21
CA PHE A 820 2.68 -23.23 -3.22
C PHE A 820 3.47 -21.91 -3.29
N PRO A 821 3.68 -21.37 -4.49
CA PRO A 821 4.37 -20.09 -4.65
C PRO A 821 3.46 -18.90 -4.28
N GLU A 822 2.13 -19.09 -4.24
CA GLU A 822 1.16 -18.05 -3.95
C GLU A 822 1.11 -17.71 -2.46
N THR A 823 1.42 -16.46 -2.12
CA THR A 823 1.40 -15.94 -0.74
C THR A 823 0.04 -16.13 -0.03
N PRO A 824 -1.14 -15.89 -0.65
CA PRO A 824 -2.43 -16.10 -0.01
C PRO A 824 -2.63 -17.55 0.45
N THR A 825 -2.28 -18.54 -0.39
CA THR A 825 -2.43 -19.96 -0.07
C THR A 825 -1.57 -20.36 1.14
N VAL A 826 -0.32 -19.92 1.18
CA VAL A 826 0.58 -20.21 2.32
C VAL A 826 0.10 -19.50 3.58
N LYS A 827 -0.40 -18.28 3.48
CA LYS A 827 -0.99 -17.55 4.60
C LYS A 827 -2.18 -18.29 5.20
N SER A 828 -3.12 -18.72 4.37
CA SER A 828 -4.30 -19.48 4.83
C SER A 828 -3.90 -20.82 5.44
N THR A 829 -2.85 -21.46 4.92
CA THR A 829 -2.27 -22.68 5.48
C THR A 829 -1.70 -22.43 6.88
N CYS A 830 -0.97 -21.33 7.08
CA CYS A 830 -0.48 -20.96 8.41
C CYS A 830 -1.63 -20.72 9.40
N LEU A 831 -2.70 -20.06 8.98
CA LEU A 831 -3.88 -19.83 9.80
C LEU A 831 -4.57 -21.16 10.19
N LEU A 832 -4.66 -22.10 9.25
CA LEU A 832 -5.20 -23.43 9.53
C LEU A 832 -4.38 -24.16 10.59
N PHE A 833 -3.06 -24.22 10.44
CA PHE A 833 -2.19 -24.89 11.41
C PHE A 833 -2.18 -24.20 12.76
N THR A 834 -2.22 -22.88 12.82
CA THR A 834 -2.35 -22.11 14.07
C THR A 834 -3.62 -22.51 14.83
N GLU A 835 -4.74 -22.60 14.13
CA GLU A 835 -6.02 -23.01 14.71
C GLU A 835 -6.02 -24.50 15.10
N LEU A 836 -5.54 -25.37 14.21
CA LEU A 836 -5.47 -26.82 14.45
C LEU A 836 -4.64 -27.15 15.70
N ILE A 837 -3.47 -26.53 15.84
CA ILE A 837 -2.57 -26.76 16.97
C ILE A 837 -3.21 -26.27 18.29
N SER A 838 -4.00 -25.22 18.26
CA SER A 838 -4.69 -24.70 19.45
C SER A 838 -5.68 -25.72 20.04
N HIS A 839 -6.19 -26.65 19.23
CA HIS A 839 -7.10 -27.73 19.67
C HIS A 839 -6.38 -29.04 20.09
N CYS A 840 -5.05 -29.02 20.20
CA CYS A 840 -4.26 -30.19 20.58
C CYS A 840 -4.67 -30.81 21.94
N GLU A 841 -5.14 -29.97 22.90
CA GLU A 841 -5.60 -30.46 24.20
C GLU A 841 -7.03 -31.00 24.15
N ASP A 842 -7.89 -30.41 23.34
CA ASP A 842 -9.32 -30.67 23.27
C ASP A 842 -9.67 -31.85 22.33
N LEU A 843 -8.88 -32.06 21.28
CA LEU A 843 -9.12 -33.09 20.25
C LEU A 843 -7.99 -34.15 20.28
N PRO A 844 -8.31 -35.40 20.74
CA PRO A 844 -7.33 -36.48 20.72
C PRO A 844 -6.73 -36.80 19.35
N GLU A 845 -7.53 -36.69 18.29
CA GLU A 845 -7.12 -36.96 16.91
C GLU A 845 -6.07 -35.95 16.43
N VAL A 846 -6.19 -34.67 16.80
CA VAL A 846 -5.20 -33.64 16.52
C VAL A 846 -3.89 -33.96 17.24
N ARG A 847 -3.98 -34.36 18.49
CA ARG A 847 -2.81 -34.76 19.27
C ARG A 847 -2.10 -35.97 18.67
N GLU A 848 -2.85 -36.98 18.22
CA GLU A 848 -2.30 -38.17 17.57
C GLU A 848 -1.55 -37.82 16.29
N VAL A 849 -2.16 -37.01 15.40
CA VAL A 849 -1.53 -36.56 14.14
C VAL A 849 -0.25 -35.76 14.41
N LEU A 850 -0.29 -34.84 15.40
CA LEU A 850 0.91 -34.07 15.77
C LEU A 850 2.01 -34.94 16.40
N GLN A 851 1.65 -36.00 17.11
CA GLN A 851 2.65 -36.96 17.63
C GLN A 851 3.28 -37.83 16.55
N GLU A 852 2.49 -38.24 15.54
CA GLU A 852 2.97 -39.10 14.43
C GLU A 852 3.74 -38.24 13.39
N ASP A 853 3.20 -37.11 12.97
CA ASP A 853 3.67 -36.32 11.82
C ASP A 853 4.12 -34.89 12.18
N GLY A 854 4.25 -34.56 13.47
CA GLY A 854 4.71 -33.24 13.90
C GLY A 854 6.12 -32.90 13.41
N LEU A 855 7.00 -33.90 13.25
CA LEU A 855 8.31 -33.72 12.66
C LEU A 855 8.21 -33.22 11.21
N LEU A 856 7.28 -33.78 10.42
CA LEU A 856 7.04 -33.37 9.04
C LEU A 856 6.51 -31.92 8.98
N LEU A 857 5.62 -31.55 9.89
CA LEU A 857 5.14 -30.16 10.00
C LEU A 857 6.28 -29.19 10.30
N LEU A 858 7.13 -29.51 11.30
CA LEU A 858 8.27 -28.66 11.66
C LEU A 858 9.27 -28.52 10.50
N GLN A 859 9.59 -29.63 9.82
CA GLN A 859 10.47 -29.59 8.65
C GLN A 859 9.89 -28.73 7.52
N THR A 860 8.62 -28.91 7.19
CA THR A 860 7.95 -28.12 6.13
C THR A 860 7.87 -26.63 6.48
N LEU A 861 7.58 -26.31 7.74
CA LEU A 861 7.55 -24.93 8.23
C LEU A 861 8.94 -24.30 8.18
N LEU A 862 9.98 -25.01 8.61
CA LEU A 862 11.36 -24.52 8.57
C LEU A 862 11.87 -24.33 7.13
N GLU A 863 11.50 -25.24 6.21
CA GLU A 863 11.77 -25.08 4.77
C GLU A 863 11.11 -23.82 4.21
N SER A 864 9.84 -23.59 4.57
CA SER A 864 9.10 -22.37 4.17
C SER A 864 9.71 -21.08 4.75
N ILE A 865 10.16 -21.09 6.01
CA ILE A 865 10.86 -19.96 6.66
C ILE A 865 12.21 -19.68 5.99
N GLY A 866 12.94 -20.74 5.61
CA GLY A 866 14.21 -20.62 4.88
C GLY A 866 14.08 -20.05 3.47
N GLY A 867 12.88 -20.07 2.89
CA GLY A 867 12.55 -19.47 1.60
C GLY A 867 12.61 -17.94 1.61
N GLN A 868 12.49 -17.31 0.42
CA GLN A 868 12.69 -15.87 0.27
C GLN A 868 11.47 -14.96 0.60
N SER A 869 10.34 -15.51 1.05
CA SER A 869 9.07 -14.78 1.22
C SER A 869 9.00 -14.01 2.54
N ARG A 870 9.45 -12.76 2.56
CA ARG A 870 9.39 -11.89 3.75
C ARG A 870 7.98 -11.60 4.27
N GLY A 871 6.98 -11.52 3.39
CA GLY A 871 5.59 -11.21 3.75
C GLY A 871 4.87 -12.30 4.55
N LEU A 872 5.44 -13.51 4.63
CA LEU A 872 4.85 -14.66 5.32
C LEU A 872 5.43 -14.91 6.72
N LEU A 873 6.55 -14.27 7.07
CA LEU A 873 7.27 -14.54 8.32
C LEU A 873 6.41 -14.34 9.58
N GLU A 874 5.49 -13.38 9.54
CA GLU A 874 4.56 -13.14 10.64
C GLU A 874 3.65 -14.35 10.89
N HIS A 875 3.01 -14.85 9.84
CA HIS A 875 2.11 -16.01 9.94
C HIS A 875 2.86 -17.31 10.25
N GLN A 876 4.05 -17.51 9.68
CA GLN A 876 4.91 -18.65 9.99
C GLN A 876 5.38 -18.63 11.45
N SER A 877 5.68 -17.44 11.99
CA SER A 877 6.04 -17.28 13.40
C SER A 877 4.85 -17.58 14.34
N GLU A 878 3.62 -17.31 13.90
CA GLU A 878 2.41 -17.66 14.64
C GLU A 878 2.23 -19.18 14.75
N VAL A 879 2.50 -19.93 13.68
CA VAL A 879 2.47 -21.39 13.71
C VAL A 879 3.51 -21.92 14.70
N MET A 880 4.76 -21.45 14.62
CA MET A 880 5.84 -21.88 15.54
C MET A 880 5.50 -21.53 16.99
N PHE A 881 4.94 -20.34 17.24
CA PHE A 881 4.49 -19.91 18.55
C PHE A 881 3.37 -20.82 19.09
N SER A 882 2.41 -21.22 18.24
CA SER A 882 1.33 -22.13 18.63
C SER A 882 1.88 -23.51 19.01
N VAL A 883 2.86 -24.06 18.25
CA VAL A 883 3.53 -25.32 18.62
C VAL A 883 4.25 -25.17 19.97
N SER A 884 4.96 -24.05 20.18
CA SER A 884 5.67 -23.79 21.43
C SER A 884 4.72 -23.68 22.64
N ARG A 885 3.55 -23.10 22.44
CA ARG A 885 2.57 -22.86 23.52
C ARG A 885 1.74 -24.10 23.86
N TYR A 886 1.20 -24.78 22.85
CA TYR A 886 0.25 -25.90 23.03
C TYR A 886 0.90 -27.28 22.99
N CYS A 887 2.06 -27.41 22.36
CA CYS A 887 2.77 -28.70 22.21
C CYS A 887 4.26 -28.59 22.60
N PRO A 888 4.61 -28.03 23.79
CA PRO A 888 6.00 -27.76 24.16
C PRO A 888 6.85 -29.03 24.24
N THR A 889 6.27 -30.15 24.64
CA THR A 889 6.95 -31.43 24.73
C THR A 889 7.35 -31.95 23.34
N LEU A 890 6.45 -31.89 22.38
CA LEU A 890 6.70 -32.25 20.99
C LEU A 890 7.80 -31.38 20.41
N LEU A 891 7.70 -30.05 20.58
CA LEU A 891 8.70 -29.11 20.06
C LEU A 891 10.09 -29.41 20.65
N SER A 892 10.20 -29.65 21.96
CA SER A 892 11.47 -29.94 22.62
C SER A 892 12.16 -31.24 22.15
N LEU A 893 11.34 -32.23 21.76
CA LEU A 893 11.84 -33.51 21.25
C LEU A 893 12.22 -33.46 19.76
N GLN A 894 11.40 -32.80 18.93
CA GLN A 894 11.49 -32.93 17.48
C GLN A 894 12.15 -31.72 16.77
N LEU A 895 12.30 -30.57 17.40
CA LEU A 895 12.88 -29.38 16.73
C LEU A 895 14.35 -29.61 16.32
N ARG A 896 15.14 -30.25 17.19
CA ARG A 896 16.53 -30.59 16.86
C ARG A 896 16.60 -31.63 15.75
N ASP A 897 15.74 -32.64 15.81
CA ASP A 897 15.66 -33.68 14.77
C ASP A 897 15.26 -33.11 13.42
N ALA A 898 14.35 -32.13 13.41
CA ALA A 898 13.94 -31.43 12.20
C ALA A 898 15.09 -30.66 11.52
N LEU A 899 16.03 -30.13 12.29
CA LEU A 899 17.19 -29.37 11.77
C LEU A 899 18.45 -30.24 11.52
N GLN A 900 18.40 -31.53 11.91
CA GLN A 900 19.55 -32.44 11.83
C GLN A 900 20.04 -32.73 10.40
N PRO A 901 19.18 -32.82 9.35
CA PRO A 901 19.65 -33.10 8.01
C PRO A 901 20.72 -32.10 7.54
N PRO A 902 21.84 -32.57 6.96
CA PRO A 902 22.91 -31.71 6.48
C PRO A 902 22.38 -30.81 5.35
N GLY A 903 22.67 -29.50 5.44
CA GLY A 903 22.21 -28.49 4.45
C GLY A 903 20.75 -28.08 4.56
N PHE A 904 20.01 -28.55 5.56
CA PHE A 904 18.61 -28.18 5.78
C PHE A 904 18.47 -27.15 6.92
N PRO A 905 17.56 -26.18 6.83
CA PRO A 905 16.79 -25.74 5.65
C PRO A 905 17.64 -24.94 4.65
N SER A 906 18.88 -24.63 4.99
CA SER A 906 19.85 -23.94 4.13
C SER A 906 21.24 -24.48 4.37
N ALA A 907 22.03 -24.64 3.29
CA ALA A 907 23.44 -25.07 3.36
C ALA A 907 24.33 -23.98 4.00
N LEU A 908 23.84 -22.78 4.19
CA LEU A 908 24.57 -21.63 4.77
C LEU A 908 24.54 -21.61 6.30
N LEU A 909 23.72 -22.46 6.94
CA LEU A 909 23.61 -22.53 8.40
C LEU A 909 24.70 -23.38 9.03
N THR A 910 25.35 -22.86 10.07
CA THR A 910 26.28 -23.62 10.88
C THR A 910 25.53 -24.45 11.95
N PRO A 911 26.14 -25.57 12.45
CA PRO A 911 25.54 -26.34 13.54
C PRO A 911 25.27 -25.52 14.81
N GLU A 912 26.16 -24.56 15.13
CA GLU A 912 26.01 -23.68 16.29
C GLU A 912 24.81 -22.75 16.14
N GLN A 913 24.58 -22.21 14.94
CA GLN A 913 23.41 -21.35 14.64
C GLN A 913 22.09 -22.13 14.75
N LYS A 914 22.08 -23.39 14.29
CA LYS A 914 20.91 -24.28 14.44
C LYS A 914 20.59 -24.55 15.92
N GLU A 915 21.61 -24.88 16.73
CA GLU A 915 21.42 -25.11 18.16
C GLU A 915 20.99 -23.82 18.89
N HIS A 916 21.57 -22.67 18.54
CA HIS A 916 21.17 -21.38 19.11
C HIS A 916 19.70 -21.08 18.82
N PHE A 917 19.26 -21.26 17.58
CA PHE A 917 17.86 -21.12 17.19
C PHE A 917 16.94 -22.04 18.00
N CYS A 918 17.30 -23.32 18.18
CA CYS A 918 16.53 -24.25 19.00
C CYS A 918 16.36 -23.73 20.44
N GLN A 919 17.45 -23.22 21.03
CA GLN A 919 17.42 -22.69 22.38
C GLN A 919 16.54 -21.45 22.49
N GLN A 920 16.58 -20.54 21.52
CA GLN A 920 15.75 -19.33 21.49
C GLN A 920 14.26 -19.71 21.38
N VAL A 921 13.90 -20.57 20.42
CA VAL A 921 12.51 -21.00 20.21
C VAL A 921 11.94 -21.68 21.47
N LEU A 922 12.72 -22.54 22.13
CA LEU A 922 12.29 -23.26 23.34
C LEU A 922 12.14 -22.34 24.57
N ARG A 923 12.82 -21.20 24.59
CA ARG A 923 12.67 -20.18 25.66
C ARG A 923 11.44 -19.31 25.47
N GLU A 924 11.04 -19.02 24.23
CA GLU A 924 10.01 -18.05 23.90
C GLU A 924 8.60 -18.67 23.85
N GLN A 925 8.07 -19.01 25.03
CA GLN A 925 6.70 -19.56 25.18
C GLN A 925 5.63 -18.52 25.47
N LEU A 926 5.99 -17.29 25.83
CA LEU A 926 5.07 -16.27 26.33
C LEU A 926 4.89 -15.06 25.41
N SER A 927 5.87 -14.76 24.55
CA SER A 927 5.86 -13.54 23.73
C SER A 927 5.86 -13.86 22.23
N LYS A 928 4.72 -13.62 21.60
CA LYS A 928 4.55 -13.71 20.15
C LYS A 928 5.53 -12.79 19.38
N TRP A 929 5.79 -11.58 19.90
CA TRP A 929 6.72 -10.62 19.30
C TRP A 929 8.16 -11.13 19.28
N LYS A 930 8.62 -11.68 20.39
CA LYS A 930 9.97 -12.25 20.48
C LYS A 930 10.11 -13.48 19.60
N MET A 931 9.09 -14.34 19.53
CA MET A 931 9.10 -15.47 18.59
C MET A 931 9.24 -15.00 17.13
N ARG A 932 8.53 -13.93 16.75
CA ARG A 932 8.64 -13.34 15.41
C ARG A 932 10.06 -12.84 15.12
N ASP A 933 10.71 -12.22 16.09
CA ASP A 933 12.07 -11.73 15.94
C ASP A 933 13.06 -12.90 15.78
N VAL A 934 12.91 -13.98 16.55
CA VAL A 934 13.71 -15.22 16.44
C VAL A 934 13.54 -15.84 15.05
N ILE A 935 12.31 -15.95 14.55
CA ILE A 935 12.04 -16.52 13.22
C ILE A 935 12.61 -15.64 12.11
N LYS A 936 12.51 -14.32 12.26
CA LYS A 936 13.06 -13.35 11.31
C LYS A 936 14.60 -13.45 11.23
N GLU A 937 15.25 -13.52 12.38
CA GLU A 937 16.70 -13.74 12.45
C GLU A 937 17.11 -15.05 11.79
N PHE A 938 16.40 -16.14 12.09
CA PHE A 938 16.67 -17.42 11.49
C PHE A 938 16.49 -17.43 9.95
N SER A 939 15.46 -16.76 9.44
CA SER A 939 15.26 -16.61 8.01
C SER A 939 16.39 -15.83 7.33
N LEU A 940 16.93 -14.80 8.00
CA LEU A 940 18.08 -14.05 7.51
C LEU A 940 19.35 -14.93 7.46
N LEU A 941 19.60 -15.73 8.50
CA LEU A 941 20.70 -16.68 8.55
C LEU A 941 20.59 -17.73 7.43
N CYS A 942 19.39 -18.24 7.14
CA CYS A 942 19.16 -19.15 6.02
C CYS A 942 19.53 -18.55 4.66
N GLN A 943 19.46 -17.22 4.51
CA GLN A 943 19.83 -16.49 3.31
C GLN A 943 21.32 -16.08 3.27
N GLY A 944 22.12 -16.49 4.26
CA GLY A 944 23.54 -16.12 4.40
C GLY A 944 23.75 -14.68 4.84
N LEU A 945 22.71 -14.04 5.40
CA LEU A 945 22.81 -12.72 5.99
C LEU A 945 23.12 -12.88 7.48
N PRO A 946 24.07 -12.09 8.06
CA PRO A 946 24.37 -12.16 9.47
C PRO A 946 23.12 -11.81 10.27
N GLY A 947 22.68 -12.71 11.11
CA GLY A 947 21.62 -12.46 12.08
C GLY A 947 22.05 -11.37 13.08
N VAL A 948 21.08 -10.67 13.66
CA VAL A 948 21.33 -9.81 14.80
C VAL A 948 21.55 -10.74 16.00
N GLU A 949 22.74 -10.79 16.55
CA GLU A 949 22.95 -11.39 17.86
C GLU A 949 22.14 -10.58 18.87
N TYR A 950 21.06 -11.18 19.35
CA TYR A 950 20.41 -10.65 20.54
C TYR A 950 21.43 -10.77 21.67
N ALA A 951 21.99 -9.63 22.09
CA ALA A 951 22.74 -9.57 23.32
C ALA A 951 21.87 -10.17 24.42
N ALA A 952 22.36 -11.21 25.03
CA ALA A 952 21.77 -11.80 26.22
C ALA A 952 21.83 -10.77 27.34
N SER A 953 20.90 -9.79 27.28
CA SER A 953 20.67 -8.83 28.36
C SER A 953 19.38 -9.23 29.08
N TYR A 954 19.53 -10.18 29.97
CA TYR A 954 18.74 -10.35 31.17
C TYR A 954 19.62 -10.92 32.27
#